data_8ba453fe55712452fb113135eb8887fb
#
_entry.id   8ba453fe55712452fb113135eb8887fb
#
_cell.length_a   1.000
_cell.length_b   1.000
_cell.length_c   1.000
_cell.angle_alpha   90.00
_cell.angle_beta   90.00
_cell.angle_gamma   90.00
#
_symmetry.space_group_name_H-M   'P 1'
#
loop_
_entity.id
_entity.type
_entity.pdbx_description
1 polymer ?
#
loop_
_entity_poly.entity_id
_entity_poly.type
_entity_poly.pdbx_seq_one_letter_code
_entity_poly.pdbx_strand_id
1 'polypeptide(L)'
;MLLVDEAGGDPWAINGSLQRGRPAPIAALAKAFHDAGQLTREAESAFSEARRRFEAAWNRENGDNPINDAAEVQRATSSLGVQAGQLPQIAVDLESVAAVLAESQRAAAGRVHMLEIQLEAIDRQLGEAHSLLNSRGLPLTQEMALDDVINDLEQHAIGATTAALREIEHIREMYSDLLHRVKTRMRVEGGYDGAVAALDGPETATPESPIQAERDVHAALAGDQSAASRVNAVLNSITAEQLAGKAPLTPEQASALSQLQAQQHGMSIDALSTAEQRLGDQREMIANSWQLMSNPALAFPRTELKPGAVQGTDMVKGGEAQLPKNLQGLNWAWPAYLPQLDVIAKIMKAGNPAFQVNTDLDRRMIRHAAKVMDLLPWQRDLEITNVHQSTDEIMGSVVGNIFRAVSPDHPVVHDMVTGSEGKAFLDNMSRHFWSDGGKSAASLFNWVEGAACGPEAKLAAETAKGYGLYLGEHGADLLSLRGGHSMGEVNPQLVRSMAHGLTPYISNIAGIPGGSAVFGDFHDSPNELESGKMPFAKRVFSVLSTDKEASDYFNGAADREALIAEAAYARELATHATNLSSYNENLHNAMTLRGLVNLGIDSATRADTVNHTLSQDAAQQTAYDHRKSAYEAAARAITGVVGLVPDGGSIIGTGLGVLAIVAEKDFLGPAPTASSPSDYSMPYMSIGAADREILNAVIASGQQVTIEPNFLIDGRIGTPDELASRNPNLTSAHYDHALNEALTDLFAQDSGSAAGRPFMPDQDMMNRYNQFAKDSSR
;
A
#
# COMPACT_ATOMS: atom_id res chain seq x y z
N MET A 1 3.69 27.26 20.29
CA MET A 1 3.32 27.07 21.69
C MET A 1 1.81 26.83 21.84
N LEU A 2 0.94 27.71 21.37
CA LEU A 2 -0.52 27.54 21.45
C LEU A 2 -1.00 26.18 20.88
N LEU A 3 -0.56 25.79 19.69
CA LEU A 3 -0.97 24.55 19.04
C LEU A 3 -0.68 23.28 19.88
N VAL A 4 0.48 23.23 20.54
CA VAL A 4 0.90 22.10 21.39
C VAL A 4 0.04 22.04 22.65
N ASP A 5 -0.26 23.19 23.25
CA ASP A 5 -1.09 23.27 24.45
C ASP A 5 -2.53 22.85 24.16
N GLU A 6 -3.09 23.29 23.03
CA GLU A 6 -4.45 22.98 22.62
C GLU A 6 -4.61 21.54 22.10
N ALA A 7 -3.56 20.96 21.50
CA ALA A 7 -3.52 19.55 21.13
C ALA A 7 -3.38 18.58 22.30
N GLY A 8 -3.08 19.09 23.49
CA GLY A 8 -2.94 18.32 24.72
C GLY A 8 -1.57 17.70 24.92
N GLY A 9 -0.55 18.05 24.11
CA GLY A 9 0.82 17.57 24.24
C GLY A 9 1.67 17.84 23.01
N ASP A 10 2.96 17.54 23.12
CA ASP A 10 3.99 17.83 22.12
C ASP A 10 4.48 16.55 21.41
N PRO A 11 4.00 16.24 20.19
CA PRO A 11 4.45 15.07 19.44
C PRO A 11 5.94 15.13 19.06
N TRP A 12 6.49 16.33 18.83
CA TRP A 12 7.91 16.50 18.52
C TRP A 12 8.80 16.20 19.73
N ALA A 13 8.39 16.63 20.92
CA ALA A 13 9.11 16.32 22.16
C ALA A 13 9.14 14.82 22.44
N ILE A 14 8.03 14.12 22.24
CA ILE A 14 7.96 12.66 22.41
C ILE A 14 8.83 11.96 21.37
N ASN A 15 8.73 12.33 20.09
CA ASN A 15 9.62 11.83 19.04
C ASN A 15 11.09 12.13 19.38
N GLY A 16 11.43 13.36 19.75
CA GLY A 16 12.77 13.73 20.18
C GLY A 16 13.30 12.92 21.36
N SER A 17 12.42 12.51 22.28
CA SER A 17 12.76 11.58 23.36
C SER A 17 13.12 10.18 22.85
N LEU A 18 12.33 9.64 21.92
CA LEU A 18 12.60 8.36 21.28
C LEU A 18 13.90 8.39 20.47
N GLN A 19 14.14 9.47 19.70
CA GLN A 19 15.34 9.64 18.88
C GLN A 19 16.65 9.74 19.68
N ARG A 20 16.60 10.09 20.97
CA ARG A 20 17.77 10.06 21.87
C ARG A 20 18.21 8.66 22.24
N GLY A 21 17.36 7.65 22.09
CA GLY A 21 17.72 6.25 22.24
C GLY A 21 18.79 5.85 21.23
N ARG A 22 19.67 4.91 21.60
CA ARG A 22 20.76 4.44 20.75
C ARG A 22 20.65 2.92 20.56
N PRO A 23 19.96 2.44 19.50
CA PRO A 23 19.81 1.01 19.26
C PRO A 23 21.15 0.31 18.96
N ALA A 24 22.06 0.94 18.24
CA ALA A 24 23.33 0.30 17.85
C ALA A 24 24.23 -0.08 19.05
N PRO A 25 24.45 0.76 20.10
CA PRO A 25 25.14 0.32 21.31
C PRO A 25 24.44 -0.82 22.06
N ILE A 26 23.09 -0.85 22.05
CA ILE A 26 22.34 -1.94 22.69
C ILE A 26 22.57 -3.25 21.90
N ALA A 27 22.52 -3.21 20.58
CA ALA A 27 22.80 -4.37 19.73
C ALA A 27 24.27 -4.83 19.88
N ALA A 28 25.23 -3.91 20.00
CA ALA A 28 26.62 -4.26 20.25
C ALA A 28 26.83 -4.93 21.62
N LEU A 29 26.09 -4.48 22.65
CA LEU A 29 26.09 -5.10 23.96
C LEU A 29 25.45 -6.50 23.89
N ALA A 30 24.34 -6.66 23.19
CA ALA A 30 23.72 -7.95 22.93
C ALA A 30 24.69 -8.94 22.30
N LYS A 31 25.43 -8.51 21.27
CA LYS A 31 26.45 -9.32 20.64
C LYS A 31 27.55 -9.74 21.63
N ALA A 32 28.01 -8.84 22.50
CA ALA A 32 29.03 -9.17 23.50
C ALA A 32 28.52 -10.23 24.49
N PHE A 33 27.27 -10.18 24.91
CA PHE A 33 26.65 -11.22 25.74
C PHE A 33 26.54 -12.56 25.01
N HIS A 34 26.21 -12.52 23.75
CA HIS A 34 26.13 -13.70 22.91
C HIS A 34 27.50 -14.40 22.75
N ASP A 35 28.52 -13.61 22.41
CA ASP A 35 29.91 -14.09 22.28
C ASP A 35 30.42 -14.67 23.61
N ALA A 36 30.12 -14.00 24.74
CA ALA A 36 30.44 -14.50 26.08
C ALA A 36 29.72 -15.82 26.40
N GLY A 37 28.44 -15.95 26.03
CA GLY A 37 27.67 -17.19 26.18
C GLY A 37 28.23 -18.34 25.36
N GLN A 38 28.73 -18.06 24.16
CA GLN A 38 29.39 -19.07 23.32
C GLN A 38 30.70 -19.55 23.94
N LEU A 39 31.57 -18.64 24.39
CA LEU A 39 32.81 -18.96 25.07
C LEU A 39 32.59 -19.77 26.35
N THR A 40 31.52 -19.45 27.10
CA THR A 40 31.16 -20.18 28.32
C THR A 40 30.71 -21.62 28.00
N ARG A 41 29.94 -21.80 26.90
CA ARG A 41 29.56 -23.15 26.41
C ARG A 41 30.77 -23.98 25.94
N GLU A 42 31.73 -23.35 25.24
CA GLU A 42 32.98 -24.00 24.84
C GLU A 42 33.77 -24.44 26.06
N ALA A 43 33.84 -23.59 27.10
CA ALA A 43 34.50 -23.92 28.37
C ALA A 43 33.78 -25.07 29.09
N GLU A 44 32.45 -25.05 29.15
CA GLU A 44 31.65 -26.14 29.73
C GLU A 44 31.83 -27.47 28.99
N SER A 45 31.81 -27.42 27.64
CA SER A 45 32.05 -28.59 26.80
C SER A 45 33.46 -29.15 27.00
N ALA A 46 34.50 -28.28 27.02
CA ALA A 46 35.87 -28.67 27.27
C ALA A 46 36.05 -29.29 28.67
N PHE A 47 35.38 -28.72 29.66
CA PHE A 47 35.42 -29.24 31.03
C PHE A 47 34.72 -30.59 31.14
N SER A 48 33.57 -30.77 30.52
CA SER A 48 32.83 -32.02 30.47
C SER A 48 33.60 -33.12 29.73
N GLU A 49 34.30 -32.77 28.65
CA GLU A 49 35.13 -33.69 27.92
C GLU A 49 36.40 -34.07 28.72
N ALA A 50 37.04 -33.12 29.40
CA ALA A 50 38.16 -33.38 30.29
C ALA A 50 37.75 -34.32 31.43
N ARG A 51 36.56 -34.08 32.03
CA ARG A 51 35.97 -34.95 33.03
C ARG A 51 35.74 -36.38 32.52
N ARG A 52 35.18 -36.52 31.34
CA ARG A 52 34.92 -37.82 30.71
C ARG A 52 36.21 -38.59 30.41
N ARG A 53 37.26 -37.90 29.91
CA ARG A 53 38.59 -38.47 29.70
C ARG A 53 39.26 -38.85 30.97
N PHE A 54 39.12 -38.07 32.02
CA PHE A 54 39.64 -38.37 33.35
C PHE A 54 38.93 -39.62 33.95
N GLU A 55 37.60 -39.73 33.85
CA GLU A 55 36.81 -40.89 34.27
C GLU A 55 37.22 -42.16 33.50
N ALA A 56 37.43 -42.06 32.21
CA ALA A 56 37.86 -43.16 31.36
C ALA A 56 39.28 -43.64 31.66
N ALA A 57 40.19 -42.73 32.06
CA ALA A 57 41.57 -43.02 32.38
C ALA A 57 41.75 -43.56 33.84
N TRP A 58 40.77 -43.31 34.68
CA TRP A 58 40.82 -43.70 36.10
C TRP A 58 39.99 -44.92 36.39
N ASN A 59 40.50 -46.08 35.94
CA ASN A 59 39.87 -47.39 36.20
C ASN A 59 40.20 -47.83 37.62
N ARG A 60 39.24 -47.72 38.53
CA ARG A 60 39.34 -48.24 39.91
C ARG A 60 38.44 -49.42 40.11
N GLU A 61 38.94 -50.43 40.83
CA GLU A 61 38.23 -51.68 41.13
C GLU A 61 36.95 -51.47 41.98
N ASN A 62 36.73 -50.28 42.60
CA ASN A 62 35.61 -50.02 43.49
C ASN A 62 34.59 -48.92 43.06
N GLY A 63 34.70 -48.38 41.86
CA GLY A 63 33.69 -47.48 41.31
C GLY A 63 33.58 -46.06 41.92
N ASP A 64 34.42 -45.66 42.91
CA ASP A 64 34.38 -44.35 43.51
C ASP A 64 35.23 -43.32 42.76
N ASN A 65 34.64 -42.22 42.31
CA ASN A 65 35.30 -41.09 41.66
C ASN A 65 35.34 -39.85 42.58
N PRO A 66 36.17 -39.83 43.64
CA PRO A 66 36.14 -38.84 44.68
C PRO A 66 36.45 -37.37 44.24
N ILE A 67 37.02 -37.18 43.04
CA ILE A 67 37.28 -35.83 42.51
C ILE A 67 36.07 -35.35 41.73
N ASN A 68 35.43 -36.18 40.92
CA ASN A 68 34.27 -35.79 40.12
C ASN A 68 32.97 -35.71 40.95
N ASP A 69 32.90 -36.48 42.03
CA ASP A 69 31.79 -36.46 42.98
C ASP A 69 31.93 -35.39 44.05
N ALA A 70 33.05 -34.64 44.05
CA ALA A 70 33.21 -33.49 44.95
C ALA A 70 32.15 -32.43 44.68
N ALA A 71 31.44 -32.03 45.72
CA ALA A 71 30.35 -31.05 45.67
C ALA A 71 30.78 -29.69 45.06
N GLU A 72 32.06 -29.36 45.10
CA GLU A 72 32.63 -28.17 44.48
C GLU A 72 32.75 -28.27 42.96
N VAL A 73 33.15 -29.42 42.44
CA VAL A 73 33.24 -29.69 41.00
C VAL A 73 31.85 -29.73 40.37
N GLN A 74 30.90 -30.37 41.07
CA GLN A 74 29.50 -30.39 40.59
C GLN A 74 28.88 -28.97 40.60
N ARG A 75 29.14 -28.19 41.68
CA ARG A 75 28.70 -26.78 41.74
C ARG A 75 29.30 -25.92 40.67
N ALA A 76 30.61 -26.03 40.39
CA ALA A 76 31.29 -25.29 39.34
C ALA A 76 30.74 -25.64 37.95
N THR A 77 30.48 -26.94 37.66
CA THR A 77 29.91 -27.41 36.40
C THR A 77 28.48 -26.88 36.23
N SER A 78 27.66 -26.98 37.27
CA SER A 78 26.29 -26.45 37.24
C SER A 78 26.24 -24.96 37.06
N SER A 79 27.15 -24.22 37.73
CA SER A 79 27.22 -22.75 37.59
C SER A 79 27.65 -22.33 36.15
N LEU A 80 28.57 -23.03 35.52
CA LEU A 80 28.95 -22.77 34.12
C LEU A 80 27.80 -23.03 33.18
N GLY A 81 27.06 -24.14 33.38
CA GLY A 81 25.89 -24.46 32.58
C GLY A 81 24.77 -23.42 32.70
N VAL A 82 24.50 -22.94 33.90
CA VAL A 82 23.51 -21.85 34.14
C VAL A 82 23.94 -20.56 33.43
N GLN A 83 25.21 -20.14 33.56
CA GLN A 83 25.71 -18.93 32.92
C GLN A 83 25.75 -19.05 31.42
N ALA A 84 26.13 -20.22 30.89
CA ALA A 84 26.10 -20.50 29.45
C ALA A 84 24.70 -20.31 28.85
N GLY A 85 23.66 -20.42 29.68
CA GLY A 85 22.27 -20.25 29.32
C GLY A 85 21.71 -18.86 29.41
N GLN A 86 22.03 -18.23 30.47
CA GLN A 86 21.52 -16.89 30.77
C GLN A 86 22.06 -15.81 29.85
N LEU A 87 23.36 -15.89 29.50
CA LEU A 87 24.00 -14.87 28.67
C LEU A 87 23.39 -14.74 27.27
N PRO A 88 23.11 -15.81 26.52
CA PRO A 88 22.42 -15.70 25.24
C PRO A 88 20.97 -15.20 25.36
N GLN A 89 20.22 -15.55 26.41
CA GLN A 89 18.87 -15.02 26.62
C GLN A 89 18.88 -13.51 26.86
N ILE A 90 19.83 -13.02 27.65
CA ILE A 90 20.05 -11.57 27.83
C ILE A 90 20.39 -10.92 26.49
N ALA A 91 21.20 -11.56 25.65
CA ALA A 91 21.55 -11.06 24.33
C ALA A 91 20.30 -10.90 23.44
N VAL A 92 19.46 -11.93 23.35
CA VAL A 92 18.21 -11.90 22.56
C VAL A 92 17.25 -10.81 23.06
N ASP A 93 17.13 -10.67 24.37
CA ASP A 93 16.30 -9.63 24.97
C ASP A 93 16.80 -8.22 24.61
N LEU A 94 18.11 -8.00 24.67
CA LEU A 94 18.71 -6.72 24.27
C LEU A 94 18.58 -6.46 22.77
N GLU A 95 18.71 -7.47 21.91
CA GLU A 95 18.47 -7.35 20.47
C GLU A 95 17.02 -6.96 20.17
N SER A 96 16.06 -7.59 20.85
CA SER A 96 14.65 -7.25 20.74
C SER A 96 14.39 -5.80 21.13
N VAL A 97 15.00 -5.31 22.23
CA VAL A 97 14.91 -3.91 22.66
C VAL A 97 15.52 -2.97 21.62
N ALA A 98 16.68 -3.31 21.06
CA ALA A 98 17.35 -2.49 20.05
C ALA A 98 16.51 -2.41 18.76
N ALA A 99 15.95 -3.53 18.30
CA ALA A 99 15.13 -3.61 17.09
C ALA A 99 13.85 -2.79 17.24
N VAL A 100 13.09 -2.99 18.33
CA VAL A 100 11.84 -2.26 18.56
C VAL A 100 12.09 -0.77 18.79
N LEU A 101 13.19 -0.40 19.44
CA LEU A 101 13.57 1.01 19.56
C LEU A 101 13.81 1.64 18.17
N ALA A 102 14.57 0.97 17.30
CA ALA A 102 14.86 1.46 15.96
C ALA A 102 13.58 1.56 15.11
N GLU A 103 12.66 0.63 15.25
CA GLU A 103 11.35 0.66 14.59
C GLU A 103 10.47 1.79 15.12
N SER A 104 10.38 1.94 16.45
CA SER A 104 9.63 3.03 17.08
C SER A 104 10.18 4.41 16.67
N GLN A 105 11.49 4.54 16.55
CA GLN A 105 12.13 5.77 16.06
C GLN A 105 11.73 6.10 14.62
N ARG A 106 11.74 5.11 13.73
CA ARG A 106 11.33 5.30 12.32
C ARG A 106 9.84 5.64 12.21
N ALA A 107 8.99 4.91 12.90
CA ALA A 107 7.55 5.14 12.88
C ALA A 107 7.20 6.53 13.42
N ALA A 108 7.75 6.92 14.57
CA ALA A 108 7.51 8.24 15.17
C ALA A 108 8.06 9.38 14.31
N ALA A 109 9.25 9.23 13.73
CA ALA A 109 9.82 10.21 12.78
C ALA A 109 8.97 10.36 11.54
N GLY A 110 8.51 9.26 10.96
CA GLY A 110 7.61 9.28 9.80
C GLY A 110 6.28 10.00 10.11
N ARG A 111 5.71 9.75 11.30
CA ARG A 111 4.47 10.41 11.71
C ARG A 111 4.65 11.92 11.94
N VAL A 112 5.75 12.33 12.55
CA VAL A 112 6.10 13.76 12.71
C VAL A 112 6.27 14.41 11.34
N HIS A 113 6.99 13.78 10.42
CA HIS A 113 7.19 14.32 9.08
C HIS A 113 5.86 14.51 8.33
N MET A 114 4.95 13.53 8.40
CA MET A 114 3.61 13.68 7.81
C MET A 114 2.81 14.82 8.46
N LEU A 115 2.91 14.97 9.79
CA LEU A 115 2.30 16.10 10.49
C LEU A 115 2.87 17.44 10.00
N GLU A 116 4.20 17.55 9.86
CA GLU A 116 4.86 18.76 9.37
C GLU A 116 4.37 19.15 7.97
N ILE A 117 4.27 18.18 7.05
CA ILE A 117 3.71 18.42 5.71
C ILE A 117 2.26 18.94 5.78
N GLN A 118 1.44 18.34 6.64
CA GLN A 118 0.05 18.78 6.82
C GLN A 118 -0.01 20.19 7.40
N LEU A 119 0.79 20.48 8.42
CA LEU A 119 0.84 21.81 9.04
C LEU A 119 1.39 22.88 8.09
N GLU A 120 2.42 22.58 7.29
CA GLU A 120 2.92 23.48 6.25
C GLU A 120 1.85 23.81 5.20
N ALA A 121 1.01 22.85 4.85
CA ALA A 121 -0.10 23.08 3.94
C ALA A 121 -1.16 24.00 4.57
N ILE A 122 -1.52 23.75 5.83
CA ILE A 122 -2.46 24.58 6.59
C ILE A 122 -1.89 26.00 6.78
N ASP A 123 -0.62 26.11 7.14
CA ASP A 123 0.04 27.42 7.38
C ASP A 123 0.06 28.30 6.13
N ARG A 124 0.26 27.71 4.94
CA ARG A 124 0.11 28.42 3.67
C ARG A 124 -1.30 28.94 3.47
N GLN A 125 -2.32 28.11 3.73
CA GLN A 125 -3.72 28.51 3.60
C GLN A 125 -4.10 29.58 4.62
N LEU A 126 -3.62 29.50 5.85
CA LEU A 126 -3.78 30.55 6.87
C LEU A 126 -3.11 31.87 6.44
N GLY A 127 -1.90 31.79 5.87
CA GLY A 127 -1.21 32.97 5.34
C GLY A 127 -1.98 33.65 4.22
N GLU A 128 -2.58 32.88 3.32
CA GLU A 128 -3.45 33.38 2.25
C GLU A 128 -4.73 34.01 2.81
N ALA A 129 -5.41 33.34 3.75
CA ALA A 129 -6.62 33.85 4.38
C ALA A 129 -6.36 35.17 5.15
N HIS A 130 -5.29 35.24 5.92
CA HIS A 130 -4.89 36.47 6.61
C HIS A 130 -4.49 37.58 5.66
N SER A 131 -3.84 37.26 4.54
CA SER A 131 -3.49 38.25 3.51
C SER A 131 -4.74 38.88 2.87
N LEU A 132 -5.74 38.04 2.63
CA LEU A 132 -7.04 38.49 2.12
C LEU A 132 -7.79 39.35 3.17
N LEU A 133 -7.81 38.91 4.43
CA LEU A 133 -8.45 39.63 5.51
C LEU A 133 -7.87 41.03 5.73
N ASN A 134 -6.54 41.17 5.53
CA ASN A 134 -5.85 42.44 5.67
C ASN A 134 -5.96 43.33 4.41
N SER A 135 -6.62 42.89 3.35
CA SER A 135 -6.86 43.69 2.16
C SER A 135 -7.93 44.78 2.45
N ARG A 136 -7.66 46.02 2.03
CA ARG A 136 -8.56 47.16 2.34
C ARG A 136 -9.85 47.07 1.53
N GLY A 137 -11.01 47.11 2.23
CA GLY A 137 -12.34 47.30 1.61
C GLY A 137 -13.17 46.04 1.43
N LEU A 138 -12.89 44.97 2.17
CA LEU A 138 -13.74 43.79 2.20
C LEU A 138 -15.14 44.09 2.77
N PRO A 139 -16.21 43.54 2.20
CA PRO A 139 -17.53 43.55 2.83
C PRO A 139 -17.53 42.75 4.13
N LEU A 140 -18.27 43.19 5.13
CA LEU A 140 -18.35 42.56 6.46
C LEU A 140 -18.70 41.05 6.39
N THR A 141 -19.53 40.66 5.43
CA THR A 141 -19.89 39.24 5.19
C THR A 141 -18.72 38.40 4.70
N GLN A 142 -17.76 39.00 3.99
CA GLN A 142 -16.54 38.32 3.53
C GLN A 142 -15.48 38.28 4.62
N GLU A 143 -15.40 39.30 5.47
CA GLU A 143 -14.56 39.27 6.68
C GLU A 143 -14.98 38.14 7.61
N MET A 144 -16.29 38.03 7.92
CA MET A 144 -16.82 36.93 8.76
C MET A 144 -16.57 35.54 8.14
N ALA A 145 -16.72 35.39 6.82
CA ALA A 145 -16.45 34.13 6.15
C ALA A 145 -14.96 33.74 6.18
N LEU A 146 -14.06 34.73 6.09
CA LEU A 146 -12.60 34.50 6.23
C LEU A 146 -12.22 34.16 7.67
N ASP A 147 -12.84 34.79 8.65
CA ASP A 147 -12.65 34.45 10.07
C ASP A 147 -13.09 33.01 10.37
N ASP A 148 -14.23 32.58 9.80
CA ASP A 148 -14.69 31.19 9.92
C ASP A 148 -13.69 30.20 9.28
N VAL A 149 -13.13 30.53 8.10
CA VAL A 149 -12.11 29.72 7.43
C VAL A 149 -10.83 29.63 8.27
N ILE A 150 -10.40 30.74 8.86
CA ILE A 150 -9.20 30.76 9.71
C ILE A 150 -9.44 29.87 10.93
N ASN A 151 -10.58 29.98 11.61
CA ASN A 151 -10.94 29.14 12.72
C ASN A 151 -10.97 27.65 12.35
N ASP A 152 -11.56 27.31 11.20
CA ASP A 152 -11.60 25.92 10.72
C ASP A 152 -10.20 25.36 10.44
N LEU A 153 -9.31 26.14 9.84
CA LEU A 153 -7.92 25.76 9.57
C LEU A 153 -7.13 25.57 10.89
N GLU A 154 -7.36 26.44 11.87
CA GLU A 154 -6.75 26.31 13.20
C GLU A 154 -7.22 25.04 13.91
N GLN A 155 -8.53 24.76 13.89
CA GLN A 155 -9.10 23.53 14.45
C GLN A 155 -8.57 22.29 13.72
N HIS A 156 -8.32 22.40 12.44
CA HIS A 156 -7.72 21.33 11.66
C HIS A 156 -6.27 21.06 12.06
N ALA A 157 -5.49 22.09 12.23
CA ALA A 157 -4.10 21.97 12.74
C ALA A 157 -4.06 21.31 14.12
N ILE A 158 -4.96 21.70 15.01
CA ILE A 158 -5.11 21.10 16.35
C ILE A 158 -5.49 19.63 16.22
N GLY A 159 -6.48 19.30 15.39
CA GLY A 159 -6.94 17.94 15.14
C GLY A 159 -5.85 17.03 14.59
N ALA A 160 -5.09 17.50 13.59
CA ALA A 160 -3.96 16.78 13.00
C ALA A 160 -2.85 16.55 14.04
N THR A 161 -2.55 17.55 14.84
CA THR A 161 -1.53 17.46 15.91
C THR A 161 -1.96 16.48 17.01
N THR A 162 -3.23 16.53 17.42
CA THR A 162 -3.80 15.61 18.42
C THR A 162 -3.78 14.15 17.91
N ALA A 163 -4.10 13.94 16.63
CA ALA A 163 -4.06 12.61 16.01
C ALA A 163 -2.62 12.06 15.97
N ALA A 164 -1.66 12.89 15.57
CA ALA A 164 -0.25 12.51 15.55
C ALA A 164 0.28 12.25 16.96
N LEU A 165 -0.11 13.06 17.94
CA LEU A 165 0.25 12.87 19.35
C LEU A 165 -0.20 11.49 19.85
N ARG A 166 -1.46 11.12 19.65
CA ARG A 166 -2.00 9.82 20.08
C ARG A 166 -1.25 8.64 19.47
N GLU A 167 -0.94 8.73 18.16
CA GLU A 167 -0.18 7.68 17.49
C GLU A 167 1.25 7.55 18.03
N ILE A 168 1.94 8.67 18.27
CA ILE A 168 3.30 8.67 18.81
C ILE A 168 3.32 8.23 20.28
N GLU A 169 2.31 8.58 21.05
CA GLU A 169 2.12 8.07 22.41
C GLU A 169 1.92 6.56 22.41
N HIS A 170 1.10 6.04 21.50
CA HIS A 170 0.90 4.60 21.35
C HIS A 170 2.21 3.87 20.97
N ILE A 171 3.00 4.42 20.04
CA ILE A 171 4.33 3.89 19.70
C ILE A 171 5.23 3.85 20.93
N ARG A 172 5.25 4.90 21.73
CA ARG A 172 6.02 4.98 22.98
C ARG A 172 5.54 3.97 24.03
N GLU A 173 4.23 3.79 24.16
CA GLU A 173 3.63 2.82 25.08
C GLU A 173 4.02 1.39 24.69
N MET A 174 3.91 1.01 23.42
CA MET A 174 4.33 -0.32 22.94
C MET A 174 5.81 -0.59 23.27
N TYR A 175 6.68 0.39 23.06
CA TYR A 175 8.10 0.27 23.42
C TYR A 175 8.30 0.14 24.93
N SER A 176 7.59 0.93 25.74
CA SER A 176 7.62 0.87 27.20
C SER A 176 7.15 -0.50 27.73
N ASP A 177 6.09 -1.04 27.17
CA ASP A 177 5.57 -2.36 27.53
C ASP A 177 6.56 -3.47 27.20
N LEU A 178 7.25 -3.38 26.06
CA LEU A 178 8.34 -4.31 25.75
C LEU A 178 9.45 -4.22 26.79
N LEU A 179 9.90 -3.02 27.12
CA LEU A 179 10.93 -2.82 28.13
C LEU A 179 10.54 -3.44 29.49
N HIS A 180 9.27 -3.29 29.88
CA HIS A 180 8.76 -3.88 31.11
C HIS A 180 8.74 -5.42 31.06
N ARG A 181 8.31 -5.99 29.94
CA ARG A 181 8.33 -7.45 29.73
C ARG A 181 9.74 -8.01 29.75
N VAL A 182 10.67 -7.37 29.03
CA VAL A 182 12.07 -7.76 28.96
C VAL A 182 12.71 -7.66 30.34
N LYS A 183 12.49 -6.56 31.07
CA LYS A 183 12.98 -6.38 32.44
C LYS A 183 12.44 -7.46 33.38
N THR A 184 11.17 -7.80 33.27
CA THR A 184 10.55 -8.86 34.10
C THR A 184 11.15 -10.21 33.77
N ARG A 185 11.32 -10.55 32.47
CA ARG A 185 11.92 -11.80 32.00
C ARG A 185 13.37 -11.91 32.45
N MET A 186 14.18 -10.87 32.28
CA MET A 186 15.56 -10.84 32.75
C MET A 186 15.66 -11.08 34.28
N ARG A 187 14.68 -10.59 35.06
CA ARG A 187 14.65 -10.84 36.49
C ARG A 187 14.19 -12.23 36.90
N VAL A 188 13.15 -12.74 36.24
CA VAL A 188 12.48 -14.00 36.59
C VAL A 188 13.20 -15.20 35.98
N GLU A 189 13.57 -15.10 34.70
CA GLU A 189 14.15 -16.22 33.94
C GLU A 189 15.67 -16.11 33.82
N GLY A 190 16.21 -14.90 33.71
CA GLY A 190 17.65 -14.63 33.60
C GLY A 190 18.40 -14.60 34.92
N GLY A 191 17.72 -14.78 36.05
CA GLY A 191 18.37 -14.76 37.37
C GLY A 191 19.08 -13.44 37.73
N TYR A 192 18.77 -12.37 37.04
CA TYR A 192 19.43 -11.07 37.18
C TYR A 192 18.81 -10.27 38.34
N ASP A 193 18.88 -10.83 39.53
CA ASP A 193 18.71 -10.07 40.74
C ASP A 193 20.10 -9.95 41.38
N GLY A 194 20.74 -8.80 41.20
CA GLY A 194 22.14 -8.55 41.58
C GLY A 194 22.52 -8.75 43.04
N ALA A 195 21.60 -9.27 43.87
CA ALA A 195 21.81 -9.54 45.27
C ALA A 195 21.76 -11.04 45.65
N VAL A 196 21.19 -11.94 44.79
CA VAL A 196 20.90 -13.33 45.20
C VAL A 196 21.46 -14.40 44.24
N ALA A 197 22.04 -14.02 43.12
CA ALA A 197 22.50 -14.93 42.08
C ALA A 197 23.73 -15.79 42.48
N ALA A 198 24.15 -15.75 43.69
CA ALA A 198 25.41 -16.42 44.07
C ALA A 198 25.25 -17.85 44.63
N LEU A 199 24.09 -18.31 45.09
CA LEU A 199 24.12 -19.52 45.91
C LEU A 199 22.99 -20.55 45.82
N ASP A 200 21.80 -20.23 45.30
CA ASP A 200 20.72 -21.22 45.16
C ASP A 200 19.77 -20.86 43.98
N GLY A 201 20.15 -21.18 42.77
CA GLY A 201 19.24 -21.11 41.63
C GLY A 201 18.36 -22.36 41.53
N PRO A 202 17.02 -22.26 41.35
CA PRO A 202 16.23 -23.40 40.93
C PRO A 202 16.74 -23.91 39.59
N GLU A 203 16.54 -25.18 39.30
CA GLU A 203 16.81 -25.81 37.99
C GLU A 203 16.14 -25.00 36.87
N THR A 204 16.83 -24.00 36.38
CA THR A 204 16.39 -23.26 35.19
C THR A 204 16.83 -24.05 33.96
N ALA A 205 15.91 -24.24 33.05
CA ALA A 205 16.12 -24.91 31.80
C ALA A 205 17.43 -24.47 31.15
N THR A 206 18.30 -25.43 30.90
CA THR A 206 19.55 -25.28 30.15
C THR A 206 19.27 -24.63 28.78
N PRO A 207 20.13 -23.72 28.33
CA PRO A 207 19.98 -23.11 26.99
C PRO A 207 20.05 -24.17 25.91
N GLU A 208 19.36 -23.86 24.83
CA GLU A 208 19.22 -24.75 23.69
C GLU A 208 20.58 -25.02 23.04
N SER A 209 21.20 -26.11 23.48
CA SER A 209 22.21 -26.78 22.71
C SER A 209 21.57 -27.30 21.41
N PRO A 210 22.30 -27.59 20.33
CA PRO A 210 21.76 -28.27 19.15
C PRO A 210 20.95 -29.54 19.48
N ILE A 211 21.25 -30.20 20.58
CA ILE A 211 20.52 -31.38 21.12
C ILE A 211 19.14 -30.92 21.67
N GLN A 212 19.05 -29.79 22.30
CA GLN A 212 17.77 -29.27 22.78
C GLN A 212 16.87 -28.82 21.63
N ALA A 213 17.42 -28.10 20.63
CA ALA A 213 16.71 -27.76 19.41
C ALA A 213 16.18 -29.02 18.67
N GLU A 214 16.99 -30.08 18.60
CA GLU A 214 16.55 -31.37 18.05
C GLU A 214 15.36 -31.98 18.81
N ARG A 215 15.42 -31.96 20.14
CA ARG A 215 14.33 -32.49 21.00
C ARG A 215 13.07 -31.63 20.90
N ASP A 216 13.22 -30.32 20.94
CA ASP A 216 12.07 -29.40 20.88
C ASP A 216 11.40 -29.45 19.52
N VAL A 217 12.14 -29.46 18.41
CA VAL A 217 11.58 -29.63 17.05
C VAL A 217 10.88 -31.00 16.93
N HIS A 218 11.50 -32.08 17.43
CA HIS A 218 10.89 -33.40 17.37
C HIS A 218 9.59 -33.46 18.19
N ALA A 219 9.59 -32.98 19.43
CA ALA A 219 8.43 -32.92 20.30
C ALA A 219 7.32 -32.02 19.71
N ALA A 220 7.70 -30.85 19.13
CA ALA A 220 6.76 -29.97 18.47
C ALA A 220 6.07 -30.66 17.28
N LEU A 221 6.81 -31.30 16.38
CA LEU A 221 6.24 -32.01 15.24
C LEU A 221 5.36 -33.22 15.69
N ALA A 222 5.63 -33.76 16.87
CA ALA A 222 4.78 -34.77 17.51
C ALA A 222 3.52 -34.19 18.18
N GLY A 223 3.40 -32.85 18.32
CA GLY A 223 2.22 -32.16 18.86
C GLY A 223 2.37 -31.57 20.27
N ASP A 224 3.60 -31.51 20.80
CA ASP A 224 3.87 -30.85 22.09
C ASP A 224 3.81 -29.30 21.89
N GLN A 225 2.77 -28.69 22.46
CA GLN A 225 2.49 -27.28 22.36
C GLN A 225 3.57 -26.40 23.03
N SER A 226 4.15 -26.89 24.14
CA SER A 226 5.19 -26.15 24.86
C SER A 226 6.50 -26.13 24.09
N ALA A 227 6.88 -27.25 23.47
CA ALA A 227 8.02 -27.33 22.57
C ALA A 227 7.81 -26.49 21.33
N ALA A 228 6.63 -26.53 20.72
CA ALA A 228 6.27 -25.72 19.56
C ALA A 228 6.33 -24.21 19.88
N SER A 229 5.87 -23.81 21.06
CA SER A 229 5.95 -22.40 21.51
C SER A 229 7.41 -21.95 21.65
N ARG A 230 8.31 -22.79 22.18
CA ARG A 230 9.74 -22.46 22.27
C ARG A 230 10.38 -22.31 20.88
N VAL A 231 10.11 -23.25 19.97
CA VAL A 231 10.61 -23.19 18.58
C VAL A 231 10.09 -21.94 17.86
N ASN A 232 8.78 -21.65 17.97
CA ASN A 232 8.21 -20.42 17.39
C ASN A 232 8.83 -19.14 17.97
N ALA A 233 9.08 -19.09 19.27
CA ALA A 233 9.73 -17.94 19.90
C ALA A 233 11.14 -17.71 19.32
N VAL A 234 11.90 -18.77 19.05
CA VAL A 234 13.20 -18.70 18.40
C VAL A 234 13.06 -18.19 16.95
N LEU A 235 12.15 -18.74 16.16
CA LEU A 235 11.93 -18.29 14.77
C LEU A 235 11.48 -16.83 14.74
N ASN A 236 10.52 -16.44 15.57
CA ASN A 236 9.98 -15.07 15.62
C ASN A 236 10.98 -14.04 16.17
N SER A 237 12.12 -14.48 16.70
CA SER A 237 13.23 -13.59 17.07
C SER A 237 14.12 -13.19 15.87
N ILE A 238 13.91 -13.78 14.69
CA ILE A 238 14.67 -13.44 13.48
C ILE A 238 14.29 -12.04 13.02
N THR A 239 15.29 -11.17 12.87
CA THR A 239 15.10 -9.75 12.58
C THR A 239 15.03 -9.48 11.07
N ALA A 240 14.49 -8.33 10.70
CA ALA A 240 14.45 -7.88 9.30
C ALA A 240 15.87 -7.74 8.67
N GLU A 241 16.87 -7.39 9.45
CA GLU A 241 18.26 -7.33 8.98
C GLU A 241 18.81 -8.72 8.67
N GLN A 242 18.45 -9.72 9.48
CA GLN A 242 18.81 -11.12 9.23
C GLN A 242 18.08 -11.64 7.98
N LEU A 243 16.77 -11.39 7.85
CA LEU A 243 16.00 -11.77 6.65
C LEU A 243 16.55 -11.15 5.37
N ALA A 244 17.13 -9.96 5.46
CA ALA A 244 17.79 -9.30 4.34
C ALA A 244 19.24 -9.75 4.12
N GLY A 245 19.77 -10.71 4.91
CA GLY A 245 21.14 -11.20 4.84
C GLY A 245 22.20 -10.19 5.31
N LYS A 246 21.80 -9.12 5.98
CA LYS A 246 22.70 -8.08 6.50
C LYS A 246 23.32 -8.46 7.85
N ALA A 247 22.70 -9.40 8.55
CA ALA A 247 23.21 -9.97 9.80
C ALA A 247 23.07 -11.50 9.76
N PRO A 248 23.98 -12.26 10.38
CA PRO A 248 23.87 -13.71 10.46
C PRO A 248 22.76 -14.12 11.45
N LEU A 249 22.23 -15.34 11.31
CA LEU A 249 21.38 -15.95 12.33
C LEU A 249 22.16 -16.18 13.62
N THR A 250 21.52 -16.09 14.76
CA THR A 250 22.09 -16.53 16.02
C THR A 250 22.27 -18.05 16.02
N PRO A 251 23.18 -18.62 16.82
CA PRO A 251 23.32 -20.07 16.90
C PRO A 251 22.03 -20.82 17.24
N GLU A 252 21.16 -20.25 18.04
CA GLU A 252 19.87 -20.83 18.41
C GLU A 252 18.90 -20.82 17.22
N GLN A 253 18.77 -19.68 16.52
CA GLN A 253 17.98 -19.57 15.30
C GLN A 253 18.46 -20.53 14.21
N ALA A 254 19.79 -20.58 14.03
CA ALA A 254 20.43 -21.46 13.06
C ALA A 254 20.21 -22.95 13.40
N SER A 255 20.32 -23.33 14.68
CA SER A 255 20.07 -24.70 15.15
C SER A 255 18.60 -25.10 14.99
N ALA A 256 17.66 -24.25 15.38
CA ALA A 256 16.25 -24.52 15.22
C ALA A 256 15.86 -24.70 13.74
N LEU A 257 16.35 -23.81 12.87
CA LEU A 257 16.06 -23.87 11.44
C LEU A 257 16.70 -25.10 10.79
N SER A 258 17.94 -25.43 11.16
CA SER A 258 18.63 -26.64 10.72
C SER A 258 17.89 -27.93 11.12
N GLN A 259 17.38 -28.01 12.36
CA GLN A 259 16.61 -29.15 12.83
C GLN A 259 15.24 -29.25 12.15
N LEU A 260 14.56 -28.11 11.95
CA LEU A 260 13.30 -28.09 11.20
C LEU A 260 13.51 -28.56 9.76
N GLN A 261 14.60 -28.11 9.10
CA GLN A 261 14.96 -28.57 7.77
C GLN A 261 15.19 -30.09 7.73
N ALA A 262 16.01 -30.61 8.65
CA ALA A 262 16.36 -32.01 8.68
C ALA A 262 15.16 -32.92 8.94
N GLN A 263 14.33 -32.57 9.94
CA GLN A 263 13.22 -33.44 10.37
C GLN A 263 12.01 -33.38 9.43
N GLN A 264 11.80 -32.24 8.74
CA GLN A 264 10.74 -32.12 7.73
C GLN A 264 11.15 -32.66 6.36
N HIS A 265 12.44 -32.82 6.07
CA HIS A 265 12.94 -33.14 4.73
C HIS A 265 12.27 -34.33 4.06
N GLY A 266 12.02 -35.39 4.79
CA GLY A 266 11.41 -36.63 4.29
C GLY A 266 9.90 -36.74 4.49
N MET A 267 9.26 -35.73 5.13
CA MET A 267 7.83 -35.80 5.42
C MET A 267 7.00 -35.55 4.15
N SER A 268 5.91 -36.31 4.00
CA SER A 268 4.92 -36.03 2.95
C SER A 268 4.12 -34.79 3.26
N ILE A 269 3.48 -34.18 2.24
CA ILE A 269 2.60 -33.00 2.42
C ILE A 269 1.47 -33.31 3.40
N ASP A 270 0.90 -34.51 3.33
CA ASP A 270 -0.15 -34.95 4.24
C ASP A 270 0.36 -35.08 5.69
N ALA A 271 1.60 -35.60 5.88
CA ALA A 271 2.23 -35.67 7.18
C ALA A 271 2.52 -34.28 7.75
N LEU A 272 2.98 -33.32 6.92
CA LEU A 272 3.22 -31.93 7.30
C LEU A 272 1.89 -31.22 7.65
N SER A 273 0.84 -31.43 6.88
CA SER A 273 -0.49 -30.93 7.20
C SER A 273 -1.06 -31.50 8.51
N THR A 274 -0.83 -32.80 8.73
CA THR A 274 -1.21 -33.45 9.99
C THR A 274 -0.42 -32.89 11.18
N ALA A 275 0.87 -32.63 11.01
CA ALA A 275 1.71 -31.99 12.02
C ALA A 275 1.23 -30.57 12.32
N GLU A 276 0.92 -29.76 11.29
CA GLU A 276 0.35 -28.42 11.43
C GLU A 276 -0.95 -28.43 12.25
N GLN A 277 -1.87 -29.37 11.97
CA GLN A 277 -3.12 -29.52 12.72
C GLN A 277 -2.88 -29.86 14.20
N ARG A 278 -1.89 -30.69 14.49
CA ARG A 278 -1.51 -31.06 15.87
C ARG A 278 -0.92 -29.90 16.65
N LEU A 279 -0.28 -28.95 15.95
CA LEU A 279 0.32 -27.76 16.54
C LEU A 279 -0.71 -26.75 17.06
N GLY A 280 -1.97 -26.84 16.66
CA GLY A 280 -3.04 -25.96 17.15
C GLY A 280 -2.71 -24.47 17.00
N ASP A 281 -2.59 -23.76 18.12
CA ASP A 281 -2.24 -22.34 18.14
C ASP A 281 -0.81 -22.03 17.66
N GLN A 282 0.06 -23.05 17.63
CA GLN A 282 1.45 -22.94 17.17
C GLN A 282 1.65 -23.40 15.71
N ARG A 283 0.56 -23.57 14.95
CA ARG A 283 0.57 -24.10 13.57
C ARG A 283 1.44 -23.29 12.60
N GLU A 284 1.66 -22.00 12.87
CA GLU A 284 2.53 -21.13 12.08
C GLU A 284 3.98 -21.65 11.97
N MET A 285 4.44 -22.50 12.91
CA MET A 285 5.81 -23.01 12.97
C MET A 285 6.23 -23.68 11.66
N ILE A 286 5.35 -24.46 11.03
CA ILE A 286 5.67 -25.15 9.77
C ILE A 286 5.83 -24.14 8.63
N ALA A 287 4.86 -23.26 8.47
CA ALA A 287 4.91 -22.21 7.45
C ALA A 287 6.12 -21.29 7.64
N ASN A 288 6.36 -20.83 8.86
CA ASN A 288 7.52 -20.00 9.22
C ASN A 288 8.83 -20.69 8.85
N SER A 289 8.95 -21.97 9.16
CA SER A 289 10.14 -22.74 8.81
C SER A 289 10.37 -22.84 7.31
N TRP A 290 9.31 -23.02 6.52
CA TRP A 290 9.41 -23.09 5.05
C TRP A 290 9.83 -21.74 4.43
N GLN A 291 9.25 -20.64 4.91
CA GLN A 291 9.61 -19.29 4.44
C GLN A 291 11.08 -18.99 4.75
N LEU A 292 11.52 -19.28 5.98
CA LEU A 292 12.90 -19.07 6.40
C LEU A 292 13.89 -19.97 5.67
N MET A 293 13.58 -21.28 5.52
CA MET A 293 14.43 -22.22 4.77
C MET A 293 14.56 -21.84 3.29
N SER A 294 13.52 -21.26 2.70
CA SER A 294 13.51 -20.88 1.29
C SER A 294 14.01 -19.46 1.01
N ASN A 295 14.34 -18.68 2.04
CA ASN A 295 14.91 -17.35 1.88
C ASN A 295 16.40 -17.45 1.48
N PRO A 296 16.80 -17.07 0.25
CA PRO A 296 18.17 -17.23 -0.24
C PRO A 296 19.20 -16.30 0.44
N ALA A 297 18.73 -15.31 1.20
CA ALA A 297 19.60 -14.43 1.97
C ALA A 297 20.03 -15.04 3.31
N LEU A 298 19.32 -16.04 3.81
CA LEU A 298 19.66 -16.75 5.05
C LEU A 298 20.70 -17.85 4.81
N ALA A 299 21.50 -18.11 5.83
CA ALA A 299 22.43 -19.23 5.86
C ALA A 299 22.37 -19.90 7.22
N PHE A 300 22.32 -21.24 7.24
CA PHE A 300 22.26 -22.04 8.45
C PHE A 300 23.01 -23.36 8.28
N PRO A 301 23.46 -24.04 9.38
CA PRO A 301 24.18 -25.27 9.27
C PRO A 301 23.33 -26.40 8.67
N ARG A 302 23.93 -27.21 7.83
CA ARG A 302 23.31 -28.45 7.37
C ARG A 302 23.36 -29.50 8.49
N THR A 303 22.21 -30.05 8.85
CA THR A 303 22.16 -31.19 9.75
C THR A 303 22.22 -32.48 8.93
N GLU A 304 23.29 -33.27 9.09
CA GLU A 304 23.32 -34.61 8.54
C GLU A 304 22.61 -35.59 9.51
N LEU A 305 21.62 -36.30 9.04
CA LEU A 305 20.86 -37.28 9.81
C LEU A 305 21.64 -38.63 9.98
N LYS A 306 22.93 -38.66 9.66
CA LYS A 306 23.75 -39.86 9.79
C LYS A 306 24.17 -40.08 11.25
N PRO A 307 23.92 -41.24 11.85
CA PRO A 307 24.42 -41.54 13.17
C PRO A 307 25.95 -41.43 13.20
N GLY A 308 26.48 -40.56 14.05
CA GLY A 308 27.94 -40.35 14.22
C GLY A 308 28.55 -39.25 13.34
N ALA A 309 27.78 -38.56 12.53
CA ALA A 309 28.27 -37.33 11.86
C ALA A 309 28.50 -36.22 12.90
N VAL A 310 29.69 -35.66 12.89
CA VAL A 310 29.96 -34.40 13.61
C VAL A 310 29.08 -33.36 12.98
N GLN A 311 28.30 -32.62 13.78
CA GLN A 311 27.47 -31.52 13.27
C GLN A 311 28.35 -30.60 12.42
N GLY A 312 28.02 -30.55 11.12
CA GLY A 312 28.89 -29.96 10.13
C GLY A 312 29.03 -28.47 10.31
N THR A 313 30.21 -28.00 10.10
CA THR A 313 30.55 -26.58 9.90
C THR A 313 30.06 -26.08 8.55
N ASP A 314 29.45 -26.94 7.72
CA ASP A 314 28.99 -26.59 6.39
C ASP A 314 27.69 -25.77 6.45
N MET A 315 27.82 -24.48 6.21
CA MET A 315 26.68 -23.59 6.07
C MET A 315 26.05 -23.76 4.70
N VAL A 316 24.73 -23.93 4.66
CA VAL A 316 23.93 -23.92 3.43
C VAL A 316 23.17 -22.61 3.33
N LYS A 317 23.04 -22.08 2.11
CA LYS A 317 22.14 -20.99 1.85
C LYS A 317 20.70 -21.50 1.74
N GLY A 318 19.78 -20.72 2.26
CA GLY A 318 18.36 -20.96 2.03
C GLY A 318 18.03 -20.99 0.54
N GLY A 319 16.86 -21.43 0.21
CA GLY A 319 16.39 -21.58 -1.14
C GLY A 319 15.58 -22.84 -1.34
N GLU A 320 15.10 -23.06 -2.54
CA GLU A 320 14.26 -24.22 -2.91
C GLU A 320 14.85 -25.57 -2.46
N ALA A 321 16.16 -25.74 -2.57
CA ALA A 321 16.86 -26.97 -2.21
C ALA A 321 16.77 -27.31 -0.71
N GLN A 322 16.41 -26.38 0.15
CA GLN A 322 16.29 -26.60 1.60
C GLN A 322 14.87 -26.96 2.03
N LEU A 323 13.88 -26.79 1.17
CA LEU A 323 12.51 -27.19 1.43
C LEU A 323 12.36 -28.72 1.58
N PRO A 324 11.31 -29.22 2.23
CA PRO A 324 10.98 -30.63 2.24
C PRO A 324 10.96 -31.22 0.82
N LYS A 325 11.50 -32.44 0.67
CA LYS A 325 11.70 -33.07 -0.65
C LYS A 325 10.40 -33.15 -1.47
N ASN A 326 9.27 -33.33 -0.83
CA ASN A 326 7.96 -33.39 -1.50
C ASN A 326 7.51 -32.01 -2.01
N LEU A 327 7.96 -30.91 -1.39
CA LEU A 327 7.75 -29.57 -1.92
C LEU A 327 8.66 -29.27 -3.11
N GLN A 328 9.90 -29.81 -3.12
CA GLN A 328 10.82 -29.68 -4.25
C GLN A 328 10.36 -30.49 -5.48
N GLY A 329 9.80 -31.68 -5.24
CA GLY A 329 9.45 -32.65 -6.27
C GLY A 329 8.09 -32.48 -6.92
N LEU A 330 7.29 -31.48 -6.54
CA LEU A 330 6.02 -31.19 -7.20
C LEU A 330 6.26 -30.84 -8.67
N ASN A 331 6.08 -31.79 -9.55
CA ASN A 331 6.23 -31.61 -10.98
C ASN A 331 4.86 -31.26 -11.58
N TRP A 332 4.68 -30.13 -11.94
CA TRP A 332 3.70 -29.07 -11.97
C TRP A 332 2.74 -29.10 -13.15
N ALA A 333 2.73 -30.13 -13.91
CA ALA A 333 2.04 -30.10 -15.21
C ALA A 333 0.59 -30.60 -15.15
N TRP A 334 0.06 -31.06 -13.98
CA TRP A 334 -1.23 -31.74 -14.03
C TRP A 334 -2.19 -31.53 -12.85
N PRO A 335 -3.50 -31.61 -13.09
CA PRO A 335 -4.58 -31.51 -12.08
C PRO A 335 -4.42 -32.42 -10.85
N ALA A 336 -3.67 -33.51 -10.97
CA ALA A 336 -3.42 -34.43 -9.86
C ALA A 336 -2.71 -33.79 -8.65
N TYR A 337 -1.98 -32.69 -8.86
CA TYR A 337 -1.26 -31.97 -7.78
C TYR A 337 -2.02 -30.76 -7.21
N LEU A 338 -3.15 -30.38 -7.80
CA LEU A 338 -3.95 -29.24 -7.32
C LEU A 338 -4.35 -29.37 -5.83
N PRO A 339 -4.79 -30.55 -5.33
CA PRO A 339 -5.10 -30.70 -3.92
C PRO A 339 -3.89 -30.46 -3.01
N GLN A 340 -2.70 -30.87 -3.45
CA GLN A 340 -1.46 -30.68 -2.70
C GLN A 340 -1.03 -29.21 -2.69
N LEU A 341 -1.18 -28.50 -3.81
CA LEU A 341 -0.94 -27.06 -3.90
C LEU A 341 -1.87 -26.27 -2.97
N ASP A 342 -3.13 -26.69 -2.90
CA ASP A 342 -4.11 -26.07 -2.00
C ASP A 342 -3.73 -26.25 -0.52
N VAL A 343 -3.27 -27.45 -0.16
CA VAL A 343 -2.78 -27.74 1.20
C VAL A 343 -1.55 -26.89 1.52
N ILE A 344 -0.59 -26.82 0.62
CA ILE A 344 0.62 -25.99 0.79
C ILE A 344 0.24 -24.51 0.96
N ALA A 345 -0.62 -23.96 0.11
CA ALA A 345 -1.08 -22.59 0.20
C ALA A 345 -1.79 -22.29 1.53
N LYS A 346 -2.60 -23.24 2.04
CA LYS A 346 -3.27 -23.12 3.34
C LYS A 346 -2.28 -23.11 4.50
N ILE A 347 -1.26 -23.98 4.47
CA ILE A 347 -0.19 -23.97 5.47
C ILE A 347 0.58 -22.64 5.42
N MET A 348 1.03 -22.19 4.23
CA MET A 348 1.74 -20.94 4.06
C MET A 348 0.98 -19.75 4.64
N LYS A 349 -0.33 -19.69 4.42
CA LYS A 349 -1.20 -18.62 4.92
C LYS A 349 -1.27 -18.55 6.44
N ALA A 350 -0.98 -19.64 7.15
CA ALA A 350 -0.94 -19.67 8.61
C ALA A 350 0.35 -19.06 9.18
N GLY A 351 1.36 -18.83 8.35
CA GLY A 351 2.68 -18.30 8.74
C GLY A 351 2.69 -16.81 9.02
N ASN A 352 3.82 -16.35 9.54
CA ASN A 352 4.10 -14.95 9.79
C ASN A 352 4.45 -14.23 8.47
N PRO A 353 3.64 -13.26 8.02
CA PRO A 353 3.92 -12.52 6.77
C PRO A 353 5.29 -11.82 6.75
N ALA A 354 5.83 -11.46 7.91
CA ALA A 354 7.15 -10.81 7.99
C ALA A 354 8.31 -11.68 7.50
N PHE A 355 8.12 -13.00 7.39
CA PHE A 355 9.13 -13.93 6.86
C PHE A 355 9.07 -14.11 5.34
N GLN A 356 8.03 -13.61 4.71
CA GLN A 356 7.84 -13.65 3.26
C GLN A 356 8.59 -12.50 2.59
N VAL A 357 9.91 -12.63 2.49
CA VAL A 357 10.80 -11.62 1.93
C VAL A 357 11.67 -12.27 0.84
N ASN A 358 11.21 -12.17 -0.41
CA ASN A 358 11.92 -12.67 -1.59
C ASN A 358 12.26 -14.17 -1.50
N THR A 359 11.30 -14.98 -1.02
CA THR A 359 11.52 -16.40 -0.79
C THR A 359 11.35 -17.24 -2.05
N ASP A 360 12.13 -18.30 -2.19
CA ASP A 360 12.00 -19.21 -3.33
C ASP A 360 10.70 -20.02 -3.30
N LEU A 361 10.14 -20.24 -2.10
CA LEU A 361 8.84 -20.88 -1.96
C LEU A 361 7.74 -20.05 -2.62
N ASP A 362 7.63 -18.77 -2.26
CA ASP A 362 6.61 -17.87 -2.80
C ASP A 362 6.80 -17.66 -4.30
N ARG A 363 8.05 -17.47 -4.74
CA ARG A 363 8.40 -17.37 -6.17
C ARG A 363 7.97 -18.59 -6.96
N ARG A 364 8.12 -19.75 -6.37
CA ARG A 364 7.71 -21.01 -6.98
C ARG A 364 6.19 -21.13 -7.01
N MET A 365 5.53 -20.86 -5.92
CA MET A 365 4.06 -20.97 -5.83
C MET A 365 3.35 -20.03 -6.81
N ILE A 366 3.77 -18.77 -6.94
CA ILE A 366 3.15 -17.84 -7.89
C ILE A 366 3.37 -18.27 -9.35
N ARG A 367 4.56 -18.81 -9.69
CA ARG A 367 4.82 -19.39 -11.02
C ARG A 367 3.94 -20.59 -11.33
N HIS A 368 3.58 -21.36 -10.30
CA HIS A 368 2.66 -22.48 -10.50
C HIS A 368 1.24 -22.01 -10.70
N ALA A 369 0.81 -21.02 -9.94
CA ALA A 369 -0.46 -20.37 -10.18
C ALA A 369 -0.55 -19.85 -11.61
N ALA A 370 0.50 -19.20 -12.12
CA ALA A 370 0.59 -18.74 -13.50
C ALA A 370 0.43 -19.90 -14.52
N LYS A 371 1.16 -21.00 -14.30
CA LYS A 371 1.05 -22.18 -15.18
C LYS A 371 -0.33 -22.86 -15.13
N VAL A 372 -0.94 -22.92 -13.95
CA VAL A 372 -2.31 -23.44 -13.81
C VAL A 372 -3.27 -22.58 -14.61
N MET A 373 -3.13 -21.24 -14.53
CA MET A 373 -3.96 -20.32 -15.34
C MET A 373 -3.70 -20.45 -16.84
N ASP A 374 -2.48 -20.72 -17.29
CA ASP A 374 -2.17 -20.97 -18.70
C ASP A 374 -2.92 -22.19 -19.26
N LEU A 375 -3.29 -23.14 -18.43
CA LEU A 375 -4.06 -24.31 -18.83
C LEU A 375 -5.56 -24.01 -19.00
N LEU A 376 -6.07 -22.90 -18.45
CA LEU A 376 -7.48 -22.51 -18.54
C LEU A 376 -7.94 -22.01 -19.91
N PRO A 377 -7.10 -21.39 -20.79
CA PRO A 377 -7.54 -20.86 -22.09
C PRO A 377 -8.07 -21.90 -23.08
N TRP A 378 -7.65 -23.17 -23.01
CA TRP A 378 -8.17 -24.21 -23.91
C TRP A 378 -9.64 -24.56 -23.66
N GLN A 379 -10.23 -24.12 -22.54
CA GLN A 379 -11.67 -24.17 -22.30
C GLN A 379 -12.45 -23.15 -23.11
N ARG A 380 -11.76 -22.17 -23.75
CA ARG A 380 -12.41 -21.11 -24.56
C ARG A 380 -13.17 -21.67 -25.79
N ASP A 381 -12.82 -22.85 -26.25
CA ASP A 381 -13.35 -23.43 -27.51
C ASP A 381 -14.35 -24.56 -27.31
N LEU A 382 -14.63 -24.97 -26.06
CA LEU A 382 -15.53 -26.10 -25.81
C LEU A 382 -16.82 -25.64 -25.13
N GLU A 383 -17.86 -25.46 -25.90
CA GLU A 383 -19.27 -25.35 -25.49
C GLU A 383 -19.80 -26.65 -24.87
N ILE A 384 -19.11 -27.30 -23.93
CA ILE A 384 -19.57 -28.59 -23.42
C ILE A 384 -19.65 -28.54 -21.88
N THR A 385 -20.93 -28.48 -21.43
CA THR A 385 -21.55 -29.15 -20.26
C THR A 385 -20.87 -29.11 -18.87
N ASN A 386 -21.66 -28.97 -17.87
CA ASN A 386 -21.56 -29.04 -16.40
C ASN A 386 -20.29 -29.65 -15.71
N VAL A 387 -19.50 -30.45 -16.41
CA VAL A 387 -18.24 -31.05 -15.86
C VAL A 387 -17.08 -30.03 -15.87
N HIS A 388 -17.07 -29.10 -16.80
CA HIS A 388 -16.00 -28.11 -16.94
C HIS A 388 -16.14 -26.96 -15.93
N GLN A 389 -17.35 -26.60 -15.54
CA GLN A 389 -17.59 -25.57 -14.54
C GLN A 389 -17.00 -25.95 -13.18
N SER A 390 -17.10 -27.22 -12.78
CA SER A 390 -16.52 -27.72 -11.52
C SER A 390 -14.99 -27.72 -11.52
N THR A 391 -14.36 -27.96 -12.67
CA THR A 391 -12.89 -27.93 -12.81
C THR A 391 -12.37 -26.50 -12.73
N ASP A 392 -13.04 -25.57 -13.36
CA ASP A 392 -12.72 -24.13 -13.35
C ASP A 392 -12.85 -23.56 -11.92
N GLU A 393 -13.92 -23.90 -11.20
CA GLU A 393 -14.11 -23.49 -9.81
C GLU A 393 -13.01 -24.04 -8.91
N ILE A 394 -12.63 -25.31 -9.07
CA ILE A 394 -11.54 -25.93 -8.27
C ILE A 394 -10.20 -25.26 -8.58
N MET A 395 -9.87 -25.10 -9.87
CA MET A 395 -8.63 -24.46 -10.27
C MET A 395 -8.57 -23.01 -9.82
N GLY A 396 -9.64 -22.24 -10.01
CA GLY A 396 -9.75 -20.85 -9.53
C GLY A 396 -9.61 -20.74 -8.01
N SER A 397 -10.20 -21.66 -7.24
CA SER A 397 -10.05 -21.66 -5.77
C SER A 397 -8.63 -21.98 -5.32
N VAL A 398 -7.92 -22.92 -5.95
CA VAL A 398 -6.52 -23.26 -5.64
C VAL A 398 -5.59 -22.10 -5.98
N VAL A 399 -5.70 -21.55 -7.18
CA VAL A 399 -4.92 -20.37 -7.60
C VAL A 399 -5.18 -19.20 -6.67
N GLY A 400 -6.44 -18.95 -6.33
CA GLY A 400 -6.81 -17.90 -5.39
C GLY A 400 -6.22 -18.11 -3.99
N ASN A 401 -6.11 -19.34 -3.51
CA ASN A 401 -5.45 -19.65 -2.25
C ASN A 401 -3.95 -19.39 -2.31
N ILE A 402 -3.31 -19.73 -3.43
CA ILE A 402 -1.88 -19.43 -3.66
C ILE A 402 -1.66 -17.91 -3.67
N PHE A 403 -2.48 -17.13 -4.37
CA PHE A 403 -2.34 -15.68 -4.42
C PHE A 403 -2.42 -15.05 -3.03
N ARG A 404 -3.41 -15.46 -2.23
CA ARG A 404 -3.53 -14.99 -0.84
C ARG A 404 -2.37 -15.43 0.06
N ALA A 405 -1.75 -16.57 -0.23
CA ALA A 405 -0.62 -17.07 0.54
C ALA A 405 0.69 -16.32 0.18
N VAL A 406 0.87 -15.96 -1.09
CA VAL A 406 2.09 -15.31 -1.61
C VAL A 406 2.02 -13.79 -1.51
N SER A 407 0.80 -13.20 -1.38
CA SER A 407 0.60 -11.76 -1.42
C SER A 407 1.47 -10.92 -0.45
N PRO A 408 1.95 -11.42 0.71
CA PRO A 408 2.85 -10.65 1.56
C PRO A 408 4.29 -10.57 1.04
N ASP A 409 4.70 -11.42 0.10
CA ASP A 409 6.04 -11.35 -0.51
C ASP A 409 6.04 -10.36 -1.69
N HIS A 410 6.06 -9.06 -1.36
CA HIS A 410 5.98 -7.98 -2.35
C HIS A 410 7.07 -8.07 -3.44
N PRO A 411 8.35 -8.38 -3.14
CA PRO A 411 9.37 -8.61 -4.15
C PRO A 411 9.03 -9.73 -5.15
N VAL A 412 8.45 -10.81 -4.67
CA VAL A 412 8.05 -11.93 -5.54
C VAL A 412 6.87 -11.54 -6.45
N VAL A 413 5.89 -10.82 -5.91
CA VAL A 413 4.77 -10.28 -6.70
C VAL A 413 5.28 -9.30 -7.75
N HIS A 414 6.16 -8.37 -7.36
CA HIS A 414 6.82 -7.43 -8.27
C HIS A 414 7.53 -8.15 -9.43
N ASP A 415 8.41 -9.12 -9.11
CA ASP A 415 9.18 -9.87 -10.10
C ASP A 415 8.26 -10.63 -11.08
N MET A 416 7.12 -11.14 -10.59
CA MET A 416 6.15 -11.82 -11.44
C MET A 416 5.45 -10.85 -12.40
N VAL A 417 5.06 -9.67 -11.94
CA VAL A 417 4.35 -8.66 -12.74
C VAL A 417 5.25 -7.98 -13.77
N THR A 418 6.50 -7.67 -13.36
CA THR A 418 7.44 -6.91 -14.20
C THR A 418 8.36 -7.81 -15.05
N GLY A 419 8.40 -9.09 -14.75
CA GLY A 419 9.22 -10.08 -15.47
C GLY A 419 8.69 -10.43 -16.86
N SER A 420 9.43 -11.26 -17.57
CA SER A 420 9.09 -11.67 -18.96
C SER A 420 7.75 -12.41 -19.08
N GLU A 421 7.30 -13.07 -18.01
CA GLU A 421 6.01 -13.78 -17.96
C GLU A 421 4.85 -12.89 -17.48
N GLY A 422 5.16 -11.66 -17.02
CA GLY A 422 4.20 -10.77 -16.35
C GLY A 422 2.99 -10.41 -17.21
N LYS A 423 3.20 -10.15 -18.49
CA LYS A 423 2.10 -9.84 -19.42
C LYS A 423 1.10 -11.00 -19.56
N ALA A 424 1.60 -12.22 -19.76
CA ALA A 424 0.74 -13.41 -19.86
C ALA A 424 0.05 -13.70 -18.52
N PHE A 425 0.75 -13.52 -17.40
CA PHE A 425 0.20 -13.66 -16.06
C PHE A 425 -0.96 -12.68 -15.80
N LEU A 426 -0.78 -11.41 -16.13
CA LEU A 426 -1.81 -10.38 -15.99
C LEU A 426 -3.00 -10.65 -16.94
N ASP A 427 -2.74 -11.10 -18.18
CA ASP A 427 -3.80 -11.42 -19.13
C ASP A 427 -4.68 -12.57 -18.63
N ASN A 428 -4.06 -13.66 -18.20
CA ASN A 428 -4.78 -14.81 -17.66
C ASN A 428 -5.57 -14.44 -16.40
N MET A 429 -4.97 -13.66 -15.50
CA MET A 429 -5.59 -13.23 -14.25
C MET A 429 -6.79 -12.30 -14.49
N SER A 430 -6.66 -11.34 -15.42
CA SER A 430 -7.68 -10.33 -15.69
C SER A 430 -8.87 -10.86 -16.45
N ARG A 431 -8.65 -11.86 -17.32
CA ARG A 431 -9.70 -12.48 -18.16
C ARG A 431 -10.39 -13.65 -17.50
N HIS A 432 -9.83 -14.21 -16.44
CA HIS A 432 -10.47 -15.28 -15.67
C HIS A 432 -11.65 -14.73 -14.86
N PHE A 433 -12.77 -15.45 -14.87
CA PHE A 433 -13.97 -15.12 -14.10
C PHE A 433 -13.84 -15.72 -12.70
N TRP A 434 -13.26 -14.93 -11.79
CA TRP A 434 -13.06 -15.38 -10.41
C TRP A 434 -14.38 -15.51 -9.67
N SER A 435 -14.65 -16.66 -9.09
CA SER A 435 -15.86 -16.90 -8.30
C SER A 435 -16.01 -15.98 -7.08
N ASP A 436 -14.91 -15.37 -6.62
CA ASP A 436 -14.86 -14.39 -5.53
C ASP A 436 -14.82 -12.93 -6.02
N GLY A 437 -15.15 -12.68 -7.29
CA GLY A 437 -15.12 -11.36 -7.91
C GLY A 437 -13.72 -10.77 -8.03
N GLY A 438 -12.70 -11.61 -8.11
CA GLY A 438 -11.31 -11.20 -8.22
C GLY A 438 -10.64 -10.83 -6.89
N LYS A 439 -11.26 -11.11 -5.74
CA LYS A 439 -10.72 -10.80 -4.41
C LYS A 439 -9.37 -11.47 -4.14
N SER A 440 -9.23 -12.71 -4.57
CA SER A 440 -7.97 -13.45 -4.42
C SER A 440 -6.86 -12.84 -5.26
N ALA A 441 -7.15 -12.48 -6.52
CA ALA A 441 -6.21 -11.82 -7.40
C ALA A 441 -5.85 -10.42 -6.90
N ALA A 442 -6.83 -9.67 -6.38
CA ALA A 442 -6.63 -8.36 -5.77
C ALA A 442 -5.64 -8.38 -4.60
N SER A 443 -5.57 -9.49 -3.84
CA SER A 443 -4.65 -9.59 -2.72
C SER A 443 -3.19 -9.35 -3.10
N LEU A 444 -2.80 -9.66 -4.34
CA LEU A 444 -1.45 -9.43 -4.84
C LEU A 444 -1.09 -7.94 -4.97
N PHE A 445 -2.08 -7.04 -5.03
CA PHE A 445 -1.85 -5.62 -5.30
C PHE A 445 -2.31 -4.67 -4.19
N ASN A 446 -3.02 -5.17 -3.17
CA ASN A 446 -3.56 -4.33 -2.09
C ASN A 446 -2.50 -3.55 -1.30
N TRP A 447 -1.25 -3.97 -1.33
CA TRP A 447 -0.13 -3.33 -0.65
C TRP A 447 0.44 -2.11 -1.40
N VAL A 448 0.19 -2.02 -2.72
CA VAL A 448 0.87 -1.08 -3.63
C VAL A 448 0.60 0.38 -3.25
N GLU A 449 -0.66 0.73 -2.96
CA GLU A 449 -1.02 2.09 -2.55
C GLU A 449 -0.31 2.50 -1.25
N GLY A 450 -0.40 1.65 -0.21
CA GLY A 450 0.21 1.92 1.09
C GLY A 450 1.75 2.00 1.04
N ALA A 451 2.37 1.32 0.08
CA ALA A 451 3.81 1.32 -0.11
C ALA A 451 4.32 2.45 -1.03
N ALA A 452 3.43 3.21 -1.68
CA ALA A 452 3.81 4.27 -2.64
C ALA A 452 4.70 5.37 -2.03
N CYS A 453 4.58 5.59 -0.72
CA CYS A 453 5.35 6.58 0.05
C CYS A 453 6.13 5.91 1.19
N GLY A 454 7.06 5.01 0.89
CA GLY A 454 7.77 4.28 1.94
C GLY A 454 9.06 3.62 1.46
N PRO A 455 9.64 2.73 2.27
CA PRO A 455 10.86 2.01 1.90
C PRO A 455 10.71 1.17 0.62
N GLU A 456 9.49 0.72 0.32
CA GLU A 456 9.14 -0.09 -0.86
C GLU A 456 8.55 0.75 -2.01
N ALA A 457 8.63 2.10 -1.96
CA ALA A 457 8.04 2.97 -2.96
C ALA A 457 8.48 2.64 -4.40
N LYS A 458 9.74 2.24 -4.58
CA LYS A 458 10.24 1.80 -5.87
C LYS A 458 9.55 0.52 -6.35
N LEU A 459 9.46 -0.47 -5.47
CA LEU A 459 8.82 -1.75 -5.76
C LEU A 459 7.33 -1.56 -6.10
N ALA A 460 6.64 -0.73 -5.32
CA ALA A 460 5.24 -0.38 -5.54
C ALA A 460 5.03 0.35 -6.88
N ALA A 461 5.87 1.34 -7.19
CA ALA A 461 5.79 2.10 -8.43
C ALA A 461 6.03 1.21 -9.67
N GLU A 462 7.06 0.36 -9.64
CA GLU A 462 7.36 -0.56 -10.75
C GLU A 462 6.24 -1.61 -10.93
N THR A 463 5.68 -2.14 -9.84
CA THR A 463 4.53 -3.05 -9.88
C THR A 463 3.29 -2.35 -10.46
N ALA A 464 2.95 -1.15 -9.97
CA ALA A 464 1.84 -0.35 -10.47
C ALA A 464 1.99 -0.04 -11.97
N LYS A 465 3.20 0.34 -12.38
CA LYS A 465 3.51 0.59 -13.79
C LYS A 465 3.34 -0.66 -14.64
N GLY A 466 3.76 -1.83 -14.15
CA GLY A 466 3.63 -3.09 -14.86
C GLY A 466 2.17 -3.41 -15.22
N TYR A 467 1.26 -3.42 -14.24
CA TYR A 467 -0.15 -3.66 -14.55
C TYR A 467 -0.84 -2.46 -15.19
N GLY A 468 -0.42 -1.23 -14.93
CA GLY A 468 -0.93 -0.05 -15.61
C GLY A 468 -0.67 -0.08 -17.12
N LEU A 469 0.54 -0.44 -17.54
CA LEU A 469 0.88 -0.64 -18.95
C LEU A 469 0.07 -1.78 -19.58
N TYR A 470 -0.13 -2.89 -18.85
CA TYR A 470 -0.99 -3.98 -19.30
C TYR A 470 -2.43 -3.49 -19.55
N LEU A 471 -3.03 -2.75 -18.61
CA LEU A 471 -4.36 -2.14 -18.79
C LEU A 471 -4.39 -1.20 -20.00
N GLY A 472 -3.35 -0.41 -20.20
CA GLY A 472 -3.21 0.48 -21.35
C GLY A 472 -3.10 -0.24 -22.70
N GLU A 473 -2.39 -1.36 -22.75
CA GLU A 473 -2.26 -2.16 -23.97
C GLU A 473 -3.53 -2.93 -24.31
N HIS A 474 -4.17 -3.55 -23.32
CA HIS A 474 -5.28 -4.48 -23.49
C HIS A 474 -6.67 -3.89 -23.16
N GLY A 475 -6.73 -2.59 -22.86
CA GLY A 475 -7.95 -1.95 -22.36
C GLY A 475 -9.19 -2.18 -23.25
N ALA A 476 -9.04 -2.16 -24.57
CA ALA A 476 -10.15 -2.42 -25.47
C ALA A 476 -10.76 -3.83 -25.30
N ASP A 477 -9.92 -4.83 -25.11
CA ASP A 477 -10.36 -6.20 -24.87
C ASP A 477 -10.98 -6.38 -23.48
N LEU A 478 -10.44 -5.66 -22.47
CA LEU A 478 -10.92 -5.72 -21.08
C LEU A 478 -12.27 -5.02 -20.87
N LEU A 479 -12.65 -4.14 -21.79
CA LEU A 479 -13.99 -3.53 -21.83
C LEU A 479 -15.07 -4.50 -22.35
N SER A 480 -14.68 -5.53 -23.13
CA SER A 480 -15.61 -6.50 -23.71
C SER A 480 -14.99 -7.89 -23.71
N LEU A 481 -14.99 -8.52 -22.56
CA LEU A 481 -14.57 -9.89 -22.38
C LEU A 481 -15.59 -10.86 -22.99
N ARG A 482 -15.25 -12.13 -23.02
CA ARG A 482 -16.13 -13.21 -23.50
C ARG A 482 -17.48 -13.17 -22.77
N GLY A 483 -18.55 -13.30 -23.53
CA GLY A 483 -19.93 -13.26 -23.02
C GLY A 483 -20.50 -11.85 -22.90
N GLY A 484 -19.77 -10.83 -23.35
CA GLY A 484 -20.23 -9.45 -23.28
C GLY A 484 -20.17 -8.88 -21.88
N HIS A 485 -19.06 -9.09 -21.19
CA HIS A 485 -18.81 -8.55 -19.85
C HIS A 485 -17.54 -7.70 -19.83
N SER A 486 -17.52 -6.65 -19.03
CA SER A 486 -16.30 -5.90 -18.76
C SER A 486 -15.48 -6.56 -17.63
N MET A 487 -14.19 -6.19 -17.53
CA MET A 487 -13.35 -6.65 -16.44
C MET A 487 -13.90 -6.24 -15.05
N GLY A 488 -14.48 -5.05 -14.94
CA GLY A 488 -15.08 -4.56 -13.69
C GLY A 488 -16.32 -5.35 -13.26
N GLU A 489 -17.10 -5.87 -14.22
CA GLU A 489 -18.23 -6.73 -13.91
C GLU A 489 -17.82 -8.10 -13.36
N VAL A 490 -16.83 -8.72 -14.01
CA VAL A 490 -16.44 -10.08 -13.63
C VAL A 490 -15.45 -10.12 -12.47
N ASN A 491 -14.60 -9.10 -12.34
CA ASN A 491 -13.53 -9.03 -11.35
C ASN A 491 -13.47 -7.67 -10.63
N PRO A 492 -14.58 -7.20 -10.03
CA PRO A 492 -14.65 -5.86 -9.43
C PRO A 492 -13.57 -5.62 -8.38
N GLN A 493 -13.26 -6.61 -7.54
CA GLN A 493 -12.26 -6.45 -6.48
C GLN A 493 -10.84 -6.28 -7.05
N LEU A 494 -10.53 -6.95 -8.17
CA LEU A 494 -9.25 -6.80 -8.84
C LEU A 494 -9.11 -5.39 -9.44
N VAL A 495 -10.15 -4.90 -10.11
CA VAL A 495 -10.17 -3.56 -10.69
C VAL A 495 -10.03 -2.49 -9.59
N ARG A 496 -10.71 -2.65 -8.45
CA ARG A 496 -10.58 -1.75 -7.29
C ARG A 496 -9.16 -1.72 -6.74
N SER A 497 -8.55 -2.89 -6.54
CA SER A 497 -7.18 -2.96 -6.05
C SER A 497 -6.17 -2.31 -7.02
N MET A 498 -6.33 -2.52 -8.34
CA MET A 498 -5.51 -1.86 -9.35
C MET A 498 -5.75 -0.34 -9.38
N ALA A 499 -6.99 0.11 -9.21
CA ALA A 499 -7.34 1.53 -9.13
C ALA A 499 -6.65 2.19 -7.92
N HIS A 500 -6.75 1.57 -6.74
CA HIS A 500 -6.06 2.03 -5.54
C HIS A 500 -4.54 2.15 -5.77
N GLY A 501 -3.92 1.12 -6.29
CA GLY A 501 -2.47 1.11 -6.53
C GLY A 501 -1.98 2.08 -7.62
N LEU A 502 -2.83 2.47 -8.59
CA LEU A 502 -2.50 3.47 -9.62
C LEU A 502 -2.78 4.91 -9.18
N THR A 503 -3.63 5.11 -8.19
CA THR A 503 -4.02 6.45 -7.72
C THR A 503 -2.83 7.34 -7.33
N PRO A 504 -1.79 6.89 -6.64
CA PRO A 504 -0.62 7.71 -6.35
C PRO A 504 0.16 8.19 -7.59
N TYR A 505 -0.11 7.61 -8.76
CA TYR A 505 0.63 7.83 -10.00
C TYR A 505 -0.22 8.48 -11.10
N ILE A 506 -1.37 9.06 -10.75
CA ILE A 506 -2.29 9.73 -11.69
C ILE A 506 -1.56 10.77 -12.52
N SER A 507 -0.71 11.60 -11.90
CA SER A 507 0.05 12.63 -12.61
C SER A 507 0.99 12.03 -13.66
N ASN A 508 1.65 10.90 -13.36
CA ASN A 508 2.49 10.20 -14.34
C ASN A 508 1.65 9.61 -15.48
N ILE A 509 0.50 9.01 -15.17
CA ILE A 509 -0.41 8.41 -16.16
C ILE A 509 -0.99 9.49 -17.06
N ALA A 510 -1.39 10.61 -16.50
CA ALA A 510 -1.92 11.76 -17.24
C ALA A 510 -0.83 12.62 -17.91
N GLY A 511 0.45 12.31 -17.69
CA GLY A 511 1.57 13.05 -18.27
C GLY A 511 1.64 14.51 -17.83
N ILE A 512 1.21 14.79 -16.59
CA ILE A 512 1.23 16.12 -15.99
C ILE A 512 2.37 16.24 -14.97
N PRO A 513 2.89 17.45 -14.70
CA PRO A 513 3.94 17.67 -13.71
C PRO A 513 3.55 17.21 -12.29
N GLY A 514 4.55 16.96 -11.46
CA GLY A 514 4.35 16.56 -10.06
C GLY A 514 4.23 15.06 -9.83
N GLY A 515 4.35 14.26 -10.89
CA GLY A 515 4.33 12.80 -10.78
C GLY A 515 5.55 12.23 -10.05
N SER A 516 5.42 10.98 -9.63
CA SER A 516 6.49 10.22 -8.96
C SER A 516 7.68 9.98 -9.89
N ALA A 517 8.88 10.44 -9.50
CA ALA A 517 10.09 10.19 -10.25
C ALA A 517 10.45 8.69 -10.33
N VAL A 518 10.00 7.91 -9.34
CA VAL A 518 10.25 6.46 -9.28
C VAL A 518 9.36 5.69 -10.25
N PHE A 519 8.12 6.13 -10.44
CA PHE A 519 7.21 5.57 -11.45
C PHE A 519 7.69 5.93 -12.87
N GLY A 520 8.20 7.14 -13.04
CA GLY A 520 8.73 7.64 -14.31
C GLY A 520 7.65 7.84 -15.38
N ASP A 521 8.07 7.89 -16.64
CA ASP A 521 7.18 8.14 -17.77
C ASP A 521 6.27 6.94 -18.06
N PHE A 522 5.01 7.25 -18.37
CA PHE A 522 3.99 6.24 -18.72
C PHE A 522 3.70 6.22 -20.23
N HIS A 523 4.32 7.08 -20.99
CA HIS A 523 4.11 7.28 -22.43
C HIS A 523 5.36 6.91 -23.22
N ASP A 524 5.13 6.32 -24.40
CA ASP A 524 6.23 5.90 -25.29
C ASP A 524 6.94 7.08 -25.97
N SER A 525 6.27 8.25 -26.07
CA SER A 525 6.79 9.41 -26.79
C SER A 525 6.26 10.73 -26.24
N PRO A 526 7.11 11.77 -26.12
CA PRO A 526 6.67 13.15 -25.80
C PRO A 526 5.59 13.67 -26.75
N ASN A 527 5.61 13.24 -28.01
CA ASN A 527 4.61 13.65 -29.03
C ASN A 527 3.19 13.16 -28.70
N GLU A 528 3.04 12.10 -27.89
CA GLU A 528 1.73 11.62 -27.46
C GLU A 528 1.08 12.58 -26.46
N LEU A 529 1.89 13.16 -25.57
CA LEU A 529 1.45 14.19 -24.60
C LEU A 529 0.96 15.44 -25.31
N GLU A 530 1.75 15.96 -26.26
CA GLU A 530 1.40 17.16 -27.01
C GLU A 530 0.18 16.95 -27.92
N SER A 531 0.10 15.81 -28.58
CA SER A 531 -1.01 15.47 -29.48
C SER A 531 -2.29 15.05 -28.77
N GLY A 532 -2.26 14.79 -27.45
CA GLY A 532 -3.39 14.27 -26.68
C GLY A 532 -3.85 12.87 -27.07
N LYS A 533 -3.05 12.12 -27.82
CA LYS A 533 -3.40 10.75 -28.20
C LYS A 533 -3.44 9.83 -26.99
N MET A 534 -2.39 9.80 -26.20
CA MET A 534 -2.25 9.10 -24.93
C MET A 534 -3.10 7.79 -24.81
N PRO A 535 -2.93 6.83 -25.71
CA PRO A 535 -3.85 5.70 -25.81
C PRO A 535 -3.84 4.84 -24.53
N PHE A 536 -2.70 4.71 -23.86
CA PHE A 536 -2.60 3.92 -22.63
C PHE A 536 -3.34 4.59 -21.48
N ALA A 537 -3.13 5.89 -21.26
CA ALA A 537 -3.85 6.64 -20.22
C ALA A 537 -5.37 6.54 -20.43
N LYS A 538 -5.84 6.80 -21.65
CA LYS A 538 -7.27 6.70 -22.01
C LYS A 538 -7.86 5.34 -21.68
N ARG A 539 -7.16 4.25 -22.00
CA ARG A 539 -7.62 2.89 -21.73
C ARG A 539 -7.55 2.52 -20.26
N VAL A 540 -6.53 3.00 -19.51
CA VAL A 540 -6.48 2.82 -18.05
C VAL A 540 -7.70 3.45 -17.41
N PHE A 541 -8.00 4.70 -17.72
CA PHE A 541 -9.21 5.38 -17.21
C PHE A 541 -10.48 4.62 -17.61
N SER A 542 -10.56 4.11 -18.82
CA SER A 542 -11.73 3.35 -19.31
C SER A 542 -11.93 2.04 -18.56
N VAL A 543 -10.87 1.24 -18.36
CA VAL A 543 -10.96 -0.05 -17.65
C VAL A 543 -11.29 0.15 -16.19
N LEU A 544 -10.64 1.12 -15.51
CA LEU A 544 -10.91 1.39 -14.11
C LEU A 544 -12.32 1.97 -13.87
N SER A 545 -12.93 2.55 -14.90
CA SER A 545 -14.31 3.03 -14.85
C SER A 545 -15.37 1.95 -15.03
N THR A 546 -14.98 0.69 -15.31
CA THR A 546 -15.93 -0.43 -15.46
C THR A 546 -16.49 -0.95 -14.13
N ASP A 547 -15.86 -0.63 -12.99
CA ASP A 547 -16.41 -0.85 -11.65
C ASP A 547 -16.65 0.50 -10.99
N LYS A 548 -17.84 0.66 -10.40
CA LYS A 548 -18.25 1.96 -9.82
C LYS A 548 -17.33 2.42 -8.68
N GLU A 549 -16.95 1.53 -7.75
CA GLU A 549 -16.11 1.92 -6.61
C GLU A 549 -14.69 2.26 -7.06
N ALA A 550 -14.14 1.51 -8.01
CA ALA A 550 -12.85 1.83 -8.62
C ALA A 550 -12.89 3.17 -9.35
N SER A 551 -13.95 3.41 -10.12
CA SER A 551 -14.20 4.68 -10.81
C SER A 551 -14.29 5.86 -9.84
N ASP A 552 -15.11 5.73 -8.80
CA ASP A 552 -15.28 6.78 -7.78
C ASP A 552 -13.94 7.11 -7.09
N TYR A 553 -13.13 6.09 -6.83
CA TYR A 553 -11.83 6.27 -6.17
C TYR A 553 -10.79 6.91 -7.09
N PHE A 554 -10.54 6.32 -8.25
CA PHE A 554 -9.48 6.74 -9.17
C PHE A 554 -9.82 8.04 -9.89
N ASN A 555 -11.02 8.13 -10.48
CA ASN A 555 -11.50 9.34 -11.16
C ASN A 555 -11.73 10.47 -10.17
N GLY A 556 -12.21 10.17 -8.95
CA GLY A 556 -12.34 11.16 -7.89
C GLY A 556 -11.00 11.76 -7.47
N ALA A 557 -9.93 10.94 -7.43
CA ALA A 557 -8.59 11.44 -7.16
C ALA A 557 -8.07 12.31 -8.34
N ALA A 558 -8.33 11.91 -9.58
CA ALA A 558 -7.99 12.72 -10.76
C ALA A 558 -8.74 14.06 -10.79
N ASP A 559 -10.04 14.04 -10.49
CA ASP A 559 -10.85 15.26 -10.38
C ASP A 559 -10.38 16.17 -9.24
N ARG A 560 -9.91 15.59 -8.12
CA ARG A 560 -9.30 16.36 -7.03
C ARG A 560 -8.04 17.10 -7.50
N GLU A 561 -7.15 16.43 -8.21
CA GLU A 561 -5.95 17.05 -8.77
C GLU A 561 -6.30 18.14 -9.81
N ALA A 562 -7.35 17.92 -10.60
CA ALA A 562 -7.86 18.91 -11.52
C ALA A 562 -8.35 20.17 -10.79
N LEU A 563 -9.15 20.01 -9.72
CA LEU A 563 -9.62 21.13 -8.89
C LEU A 563 -8.48 21.89 -8.23
N ILE A 564 -7.42 21.21 -7.79
CA ILE A 564 -6.23 21.85 -7.23
C ILE A 564 -5.53 22.69 -8.31
N ALA A 565 -5.41 22.16 -9.52
CA ALA A 565 -4.80 22.88 -10.64
C ALA A 565 -5.65 24.10 -11.07
N GLU A 566 -6.98 23.96 -11.15
CA GLU A 566 -7.92 25.06 -11.40
C GLU A 566 -7.80 26.17 -10.35
N ALA A 567 -7.69 25.80 -9.08
CA ALA A 567 -7.48 26.75 -8.00
C ALA A 567 -6.11 27.45 -8.06
N ALA A 568 -5.07 26.75 -8.50
CA ALA A 568 -3.76 27.35 -8.74
C ALA A 568 -3.83 28.38 -9.87
N TYR A 569 -4.52 28.04 -10.95
CA TYR A 569 -4.77 28.99 -12.05
C TYR A 569 -5.53 30.25 -11.60
N ALA A 570 -6.60 30.06 -10.81
CA ALA A 570 -7.37 31.19 -10.27
C ALA A 570 -6.50 32.14 -9.41
N ARG A 571 -5.59 31.57 -8.60
CA ARG A 571 -4.63 32.37 -7.81
C ARG A 571 -3.62 33.12 -8.68
N GLU A 572 -3.13 32.51 -9.75
CA GLU A 572 -2.26 33.17 -10.72
C GLU A 572 -2.95 34.38 -11.34
N LEU A 573 -4.22 34.23 -11.74
CA LEU A 573 -5.05 35.34 -12.24
C LEU A 573 -5.22 36.46 -11.20
N ALA A 574 -5.43 36.10 -9.92
CA ALA A 574 -5.64 37.04 -8.83
C ALA A 574 -4.38 37.86 -8.50
N THR A 575 -3.20 37.32 -8.70
CA THR A 575 -1.93 37.96 -8.35
C THR A 575 -1.39 38.90 -9.43
N HIS A 576 -2.13 39.17 -10.52
CA HIS A 576 -1.70 40.00 -11.67
C HIS A 576 -0.32 39.59 -12.20
N ALA A 577 -0.14 38.29 -12.48
CA ALA A 577 1.06 37.85 -13.17
C ALA A 577 1.08 38.47 -14.59
N THR A 578 1.83 39.53 -14.74
CA THR A 578 1.94 40.39 -15.95
C THR A 578 2.50 39.68 -17.19
N ASN A 579 2.63 38.37 -17.15
CA ASN A 579 3.08 37.48 -18.24
C ASN A 579 2.22 36.23 -18.33
N LEU A 580 0.90 36.37 -18.41
CA LEU A 580 0.06 35.24 -18.81
C LEU A 580 0.43 34.88 -20.26
N SER A 581 1.20 33.80 -20.40
CA SER A 581 1.46 33.23 -21.73
C SER A 581 0.15 32.68 -22.32
N SER A 582 0.09 32.53 -23.62
CA SER A 582 -1.04 31.85 -24.31
C SER A 582 -1.25 30.40 -23.85
N TYR A 583 -0.39 29.87 -23.00
CA TYR A 583 -0.42 28.55 -22.40
C TYR A 583 -0.30 28.71 -20.90
N ASN A 584 -1.27 28.15 -20.16
CA ASN A 584 -1.20 28.03 -18.71
C ASN A 584 -1.16 26.56 -18.33
N GLU A 585 -0.09 26.18 -17.65
CA GLU A 585 0.18 24.78 -17.29
C GLU A 585 -0.89 24.22 -16.34
N ASN A 586 -1.34 24.99 -15.36
CA ASN A 586 -2.36 24.56 -14.40
C ASN A 586 -3.69 24.27 -15.09
N LEU A 587 -4.14 25.19 -15.96
CA LEU A 587 -5.36 25.00 -16.73
C LEU A 587 -5.26 23.81 -17.69
N HIS A 588 -4.10 23.65 -18.33
CA HIS A 588 -3.82 22.54 -19.23
C HIS A 588 -3.88 21.20 -18.49
N ASN A 589 -3.29 21.11 -17.30
CA ASN A 589 -3.29 19.91 -16.47
C ASN A 589 -4.70 19.55 -15.99
N ALA A 590 -5.46 20.55 -15.53
CA ALA A 590 -6.84 20.36 -15.12
C ALA A 590 -7.69 19.79 -16.27
N MET A 591 -7.61 20.36 -17.45
CA MET A 591 -8.39 19.94 -18.63
C MET A 591 -7.96 18.56 -19.15
N THR A 592 -6.69 18.21 -19.03
CA THR A 592 -6.19 16.88 -19.34
C THR A 592 -6.86 15.84 -18.44
N LEU A 593 -6.86 16.06 -17.12
CA LEU A 593 -7.47 15.15 -16.14
C LEU A 593 -8.99 15.06 -16.35
N ARG A 594 -9.69 16.19 -16.49
CA ARG A 594 -11.13 16.24 -16.73
C ARG A 594 -11.52 15.47 -18.01
N GLY A 595 -10.76 15.66 -19.07
CA GLY A 595 -10.98 14.97 -20.34
C GLY A 595 -10.78 13.45 -20.23
N LEU A 596 -9.73 13.01 -19.50
CA LEU A 596 -9.47 11.58 -19.26
C LEU A 596 -10.54 10.93 -18.40
N VAL A 597 -10.99 11.58 -17.32
CA VAL A 597 -12.08 11.10 -16.47
C VAL A 597 -13.36 10.91 -17.29
N ASN A 598 -13.77 11.94 -18.03
CA ASN A 598 -14.98 11.86 -18.82
C ASN A 598 -14.90 10.80 -19.90
N LEU A 599 -13.78 10.71 -20.62
CA LEU A 599 -13.56 9.66 -21.61
C LEU A 599 -13.61 8.26 -21.01
N GLY A 600 -12.98 8.08 -19.84
CA GLY A 600 -12.93 6.80 -19.15
C GLY A 600 -14.34 6.30 -18.83
N ILE A 601 -15.15 7.13 -18.18
CA ILE A 601 -16.53 6.81 -17.81
C ILE A 601 -17.39 6.58 -19.04
N ASP A 602 -17.25 7.42 -20.07
CA ASP A 602 -18.01 7.28 -21.31
C ASP A 602 -17.68 5.96 -22.04
N SER A 603 -16.40 5.63 -22.14
CA SER A 603 -15.96 4.39 -22.79
C SER A 603 -16.47 3.14 -22.05
N ALA A 604 -16.41 3.15 -20.71
CA ALA A 604 -16.94 2.08 -19.87
C ALA A 604 -18.47 1.93 -20.05
N THR A 605 -19.20 3.05 -20.05
CA THR A 605 -20.65 3.05 -20.22
C THR A 605 -21.06 2.58 -21.62
N ARG A 606 -20.32 2.96 -22.67
CA ARG A 606 -20.57 2.45 -24.03
C ARG A 606 -20.32 0.96 -24.13
N ALA A 607 -19.25 0.47 -23.51
CA ALA A 607 -18.99 -0.96 -23.47
C ALA A 607 -20.13 -1.72 -22.77
N ASP A 608 -20.57 -1.22 -21.62
CA ASP A 608 -21.72 -1.77 -20.89
C ASP A 608 -23.01 -1.75 -21.75
N THR A 609 -23.27 -0.64 -22.47
CA THR A 609 -24.40 -0.53 -23.39
C THR A 609 -24.35 -1.57 -24.51
N VAL A 610 -23.18 -1.80 -25.09
CA VAL A 610 -22.99 -2.82 -26.15
C VAL A 610 -23.10 -4.22 -25.58
N ASN A 611 -22.50 -4.46 -24.44
CA ASN A 611 -22.47 -5.77 -23.77
C ASN A 611 -23.86 -6.24 -23.32
N HIS A 612 -24.69 -5.32 -22.81
CA HIS A 612 -25.98 -5.62 -22.21
C HIS A 612 -27.19 -5.12 -23.03
N THR A 613 -26.97 -4.55 -24.20
CA THR A 613 -28.04 -3.98 -25.03
C THR A 613 -28.95 -3.00 -24.25
N LEU A 614 -28.34 -2.15 -23.40
CA LEU A 614 -29.04 -1.16 -22.63
C LEU A 614 -29.72 -0.12 -23.53
N SER A 615 -30.83 0.44 -23.07
CA SER A 615 -31.43 1.60 -23.72
C SER A 615 -30.47 2.82 -23.61
N GLN A 616 -30.50 3.69 -24.60
CA GLN A 616 -29.68 4.90 -24.59
C GLN A 616 -29.95 5.80 -23.38
N ASP A 617 -31.21 5.87 -22.93
CA ASP A 617 -31.60 6.64 -21.73
C ASP A 617 -30.95 6.05 -20.46
N ALA A 618 -30.93 4.72 -20.33
CA ALA A 618 -30.27 4.05 -19.21
C ALA A 618 -28.74 4.28 -19.23
N ALA A 619 -28.12 4.22 -20.39
CA ALA A 619 -26.69 4.48 -20.55
C ALA A 619 -26.33 5.93 -20.20
N GLN A 620 -27.11 6.92 -20.63
CA GLN A 620 -26.93 8.32 -20.30
C GLN A 620 -27.02 8.58 -18.79
N GLN A 621 -28.04 7.98 -18.16
CA GLN A 621 -28.23 8.10 -16.72
C GLN A 621 -27.05 7.47 -15.95
N THR A 622 -26.62 6.27 -16.35
CA THR A 622 -25.48 5.58 -15.73
C THR A 622 -24.20 6.41 -15.87
N ALA A 623 -23.88 6.94 -17.04
CA ALA A 623 -22.70 7.77 -17.26
C ALA A 623 -22.75 9.07 -16.44
N TYR A 624 -23.93 9.68 -16.34
CA TYR A 624 -24.13 10.87 -15.52
C TYR A 624 -23.92 10.57 -14.03
N ASP A 625 -24.52 9.49 -13.54
CA ASP A 625 -24.40 9.09 -12.13
C ASP A 625 -22.97 8.71 -11.74
N HIS A 626 -22.22 8.05 -12.63
CA HIS A 626 -20.81 7.74 -12.41
C HIS A 626 -19.93 9.00 -12.37
N ARG A 627 -20.12 9.93 -13.31
CA ARG A 627 -19.39 11.21 -13.29
C ARG A 627 -19.69 12.02 -12.03
N LYS A 628 -20.96 12.09 -11.67
CA LYS A 628 -21.40 12.77 -10.46
C LYS A 628 -20.77 12.15 -9.21
N SER A 629 -20.80 10.83 -9.11
CA SER A 629 -20.22 10.09 -7.98
C SER A 629 -18.71 10.31 -7.84
N ALA A 630 -17.96 10.25 -8.95
CA ALA A 630 -16.52 10.53 -8.98
C ALA A 630 -16.24 11.98 -8.55
N TYR A 631 -16.98 12.93 -9.09
CA TYR A 631 -16.85 14.33 -8.73
C TYR A 631 -17.16 14.61 -7.25
N GLU A 632 -18.24 14.03 -6.73
CA GLU A 632 -18.58 14.12 -5.31
C GLU A 632 -17.50 13.48 -4.42
N ALA A 633 -16.84 12.40 -4.88
CA ALA A 633 -15.72 11.80 -4.17
C ALA A 633 -14.51 12.77 -4.11
N ALA A 634 -14.21 13.46 -5.22
CA ALA A 634 -13.20 14.50 -5.26
C ALA A 634 -13.52 15.67 -4.32
N ALA A 635 -14.74 16.18 -4.39
CA ALA A 635 -15.21 17.27 -3.54
C ALA A 635 -15.15 16.91 -2.05
N ARG A 636 -15.56 15.70 -1.69
CA ARG A 636 -15.43 15.18 -0.30
C ARG A 636 -13.99 15.05 0.15
N ALA A 637 -13.08 14.65 -0.72
CA ALA A 637 -11.66 14.53 -0.39
C ALA A 637 -11.01 15.91 -0.13
N ILE A 638 -11.45 16.96 -0.84
CA ILE A 638 -11.00 18.33 -0.62
C ILE A 638 -11.65 18.93 0.62
N THR A 639 -12.94 18.63 0.84
CA THR A 639 -13.74 19.14 1.95
C THR A 639 -13.82 18.18 3.15
N GLY A 640 -13.29 17.00 3.04
CA GLY A 640 -13.28 15.93 4.06
C GLY A 640 -12.61 16.32 5.36
N VAL A 641 -12.17 17.53 5.37
CA VAL A 641 -11.70 18.30 6.50
C VAL A 641 -12.82 19.10 7.17
N VAL A 642 -13.91 19.35 6.47
CA VAL A 642 -15.08 20.09 7.01
C VAL A 642 -16.32 19.22 6.81
N GLY A 643 -17.00 18.86 7.89
CA GLY A 643 -18.17 17.98 7.87
C GLY A 643 -19.22 18.42 6.85
N LEU A 644 -19.40 17.62 5.82
CA LEU A 644 -20.43 17.80 4.80
C LEU A 644 -21.80 17.45 5.38
N VAL A 645 -22.71 18.38 5.32
CA VAL A 645 -24.13 18.15 5.55
C VAL A 645 -24.73 17.55 4.27
N PRO A 646 -25.33 16.36 4.30
CA PRO A 646 -26.17 15.88 3.19
C PRO A 646 -27.42 16.76 3.14
N ASP A 647 -27.81 17.23 1.99
CA ASP A 647 -28.93 18.11 1.65
C ASP A 647 -28.56 19.60 1.49
N GLY A 648 -28.04 19.95 0.30
CA GLY A 648 -28.23 21.30 -0.26
C GLY A 648 -27.63 22.49 0.52
N GLY A 649 -26.86 22.23 1.55
CA GLY A 649 -26.25 23.28 2.37
C GLY A 649 -24.96 23.79 1.74
N SER A 650 -24.93 25.09 1.51
CA SER A 650 -23.84 25.90 0.94
C SER A 650 -22.49 25.57 1.59
N ILE A 651 -21.53 25.04 0.80
CA ILE A 651 -20.11 25.06 1.14
C ILE A 651 -19.60 26.47 0.82
N ILE A 652 -19.88 27.39 1.70
CA ILE A 652 -19.34 28.75 1.63
C ILE A 652 -18.20 28.81 2.61
N GLY A 653 -16.96 28.81 2.14
CA GLY A 653 -15.85 29.02 3.07
C GLY A 653 -14.45 28.92 2.53
N THR A 654 -14.20 28.24 1.43
CA THR A 654 -12.87 28.26 0.78
C THR A 654 -13.03 28.50 -0.71
N GLY A 655 -12.15 29.26 -1.33
CA GLY A 655 -12.15 29.46 -2.79
C GLY A 655 -12.20 28.13 -3.58
N LEU A 656 -11.63 27.06 -3.01
CA LEU A 656 -11.70 25.68 -3.51
C LEU A 656 -13.12 25.10 -3.49
N GLY A 657 -13.91 25.35 -2.44
CA GLY A 657 -15.29 24.86 -2.33
C GLY A 657 -16.23 25.51 -3.34
N VAL A 658 -16.04 26.79 -3.61
CA VAL A 658 -16.81 27.52 -4.64
C VAL A 658 -16.46 27.01 -6.04
N LEU A 659 -15.18 26.81 -6.35
CA LEU A 659 -14.73 26.23 -7.62
C LEU A 659 -15.28 24.81 -7.82
N ALA A 660 -15.30 23.98 -6.78
CA ALA A 660 -15.84 22.62 -6.86
C ALA A 660 -17.35 22.62 -7.25
N ILE A 661 -18.16 23.50 -6.69
CA ILE A 661 -19.58 23.59 -7.02
C ILE A 661 -19.82 24.10 -8.45
N VAL A 662 -18.99 25.01 -8.92
CA VAL A 662 -19.11 25.59 -10.26
C VAL A 662 -18.66 24.58 -11.32
N ALA A 663 -17.50 23.98 -11.13
CA ALA A 663 -16.95 23.01 -12.05
C ALA A 663 -17.82 21.74 -12.18
N GLU A 664 -18.56 21.35 -11.12
CA GLU A 664 -19.49 20.22 -11.17
C GLU A 664 -20.48 20.36 -12.34
N LYS A 665 -21.13 21.51 -12.47
CA LYS A 665 -22.17 21.72 -13.48
C LYS A 665 -21.62 21.84 -14.90
N ASP A 666 -20.42 22.34 -15.04
CA ASP A 666 -19.76 22.51 -16.34
C ASP A 666 -19.27 21.19 -16.92
N PHE A 667 -18.79 20.27 -16.07
CA PHE A 667 -18.29 18.97 -16.48
C PHE A 667 -19.35 17.87 -16.48
N LEU A 668 -20.35 17.92 -15.61
CA LEU A 668 -21.44 16.94 -15.61
C LEU A 668 -22.50 17.21 -16.68
N GLY A 669 -22.68 18.46 -17.03
CA GLY A 669 -23.83 18.89 -17.84
C GLY A 669 -25.18 18.72 -17.12
N PRO A 670 -26.31 18.99 -17.80
CA PRO A 670 -27.63 18.80 -17.21
C PRO A 670 -27.91 17.30 -16.99
N ALA A 671 -28.64 17.00 -15.89
CA ALA A 671 -29.12 15.65 -15.65
C ALA A 671 -29.98 15.17 -16.83
N PRO A 672 -29.81 13.92 -17.30
CA PRO A 672 -30.63 13.39 -18.40
C PRO A 672 -32.10 13.43 -18.05
N THR A 673 -32.94 13.88 -18.99
CA THR A 673 -34.41 13.86 -18.86
C THR A 673 -34.94 12.81 -19.81
N ALA A 674 -36.01 12.10 -19.41
CA ALA A 674 -36.64 11.00 -20.15
C ALA A 674 -37.12 11.38 -21.59
N SER A 675 -36.97 12.64 -22.00
CA SER A 675 -37.34 13.18 -23.29
C SER A 675 -36.16 13.64 -24.15
N SER A 676 -34.92 13.28 -23.78
CA SER A 676 -33.73 13.70 -24.54
C SER A 676 -33.61 12.97 -25.87
N PRO A 677 -33.12 13.63 -26.93
CA PRO A 677 -33.05 13.03 -28.26
C PRO A 677 -32.11 11.82 -28.33
N SER A 678 -32.33 10.97 -29.31
CA SER A 678 -31.83 9.62 -29.51
C SER A 678 -30.33 9.42 -29.68
N ASP A 679 -29.49 10.45 -29.56
CA ASP A 679 -28.03 10.27 -29.70
C ASP A 679 -27.35 10.53 -28.36
N TYR A 680 -26.84 9.45 -27.74
CA TYR A 680 -25.90 9.58 -26.64
C TYR A 680 -24.67 10.35 -27.11
N SER A 681 -24.59 11.58 -26.70
CA SER A 681 -23.43 12.42 -26.91
C SER A 681 -22.82 12.79 -25.57
N MET A 682 -21.52 12.56 -25.44
CA MET A 682 -20.74 13.09 -24.36
C MET A 682 -20.95 14.61 -24.25
N PRO A 683 -21.05 15.18 -23.06
CA PRO A 683 -20.99 16.62 -22.90
C PRO A 683 -19.59 17.10 -23.32
N TYR A 684 -19.54 17.72 -24.50
CA TYR A 684 -18.35 18.49 -24.89
C TYR A 684 -18.38 19.83 -24.21
N MET A 685 -17.20 20.29 -23.77
CA MET A 685 -17.08 21.65 -23.26
C MET A 685 -17.34 22.63 -24.39
N SER A 686 -18.29 23.53 -24.21
CA SER A 686 -18.55 24.67 -25.11
C SER A 686 -17.65 25.86 -24.74
N ILE A 687 -17.52 26.81 -25.64
CA ILE A 687 -16.80 28.08 -25.35
C ILE A 687 -17.47 28.78 -24.17
N GLY A 688 -18.78 28.90 -24.13
CA GLY A 688 -19.50 29.53 -23.02
C GLY A 688 -19.34 28.77 -21.68
N ALA A 689 -19.14 27.47 -21.69
CA ALA A 689 -18.79 26.73 -20.47
C ALA A 689 -17.38 27.04 -19.99
N ALA A 690 -16.42 27.12 -20.92
CA ALA A 690 -15.04 27.49 -20.61
C ALA A 690 -14.93 28.94 -20.09
N ASP A 691 -15.62 29.89 -20.75
CA ASP A 691 -15.71 31.29 -20.31
C ASP A 691 -16.27 31.38 -18.88
N ARG A 692 -17.38 30.69 -18.61
CA ARG A 692 -18.01 30.68 -17.30
C ARG A 692 -17.07 30.13 -16.22
N GLU A 693 -16.38 29.07 -16.48
CA GLU A 693 -15.46 28.45 -15.51
C GLU A 693 -14.30 29.39 -15.17
N ILE A 694 -13.67 30.01 -16.18
CA ILE A 694 -12.62 30.98 -15.98
C ILE A 694 -13.12 32.19 -15.18
N LEU A 695 -14.25 32.76 -15.56
CA LEU A 695 -14.82 33.90 -14.86
C LEU A 695 -15.23 33.59 -13.43
N ASN A 696 -15.76 32.39 -13.18
CA ASN A 696 -16.09 31.91 -11.84
C ASN A 696 -14.83 31.65 -10.99
N ALA A 697 -13.75 31.16 -11.59
CA ALA A 697 -12.47 31.05 -10.92
C ALA A 697 -11.92 32.42 -10.49
N VAL A 698 -12.07 33.41 -11.34
CA VAL A 698 -11.71 34.82 -11.05
C VAL A 698 -12.56 35.39 -9.92
N ILE A 699 -13.88 35.20 -9.96
CA ILE A 699 -14.77 35.62 -8.89
C ILE A 699 -14.41 34.94 -7.56
N ALA A 700 -14.15 33.63 -7.59
CA ALA A 700 -13.74 32.85 -6.41
C ALA A 700 -12.40 33.32 -5.82
N SER A 701 -11.52 33.89 -6.64
CA SER A 701 -10.25 34.51 -6.19
C SER A 701 -10.44 35.87 -5.54
N GLY A 702 -11.68 36.40 -5.48
CA GLY A 702 -12.00 37.70 -4.89
C GLY A 702 -11.88 38.89 -5.84
N GLN A 703 -11.63 38.65 -7.12
CA GLN A 703 -11.60 39.71 -8.12
C GLN A 703 -13.00 40.08 -8.63
N GLN A 704 -13.21 41.33 -8.97
CA GLN A 704 -14.45 41.79 -9.56
C GLN A 704 -14.49 41.52 -11.06
N VAL A 705 -15.52 40.84 -11.51
CA VAL A 705 -15.83 40.65 -12.92
C VAL A 705 -16.95 41.60 -13.32
N THR A 706 -16.76 42.31 -14.41
CA THR A 706 -17.78 43.20 -14.96
C THR A 706 -18.81 42.37 -15.75
N ILE A 707 -19.88 41.99 -15.08
CA ILE A 707 -20.99 41.23 -15.68
C ILE A 707 -22.32 41.75 -15.14
N GLU A 708 -23.38 41.64 -15.91
CA GLU A 708 -24.73 41.99 -15.44
C GLU A 708 -25.16 41.18 -14.22
N PRO A 709 -25.74 41.81 -13.16
CA PRO A 709 -26.14 41.13 -11.93
C PRO A 709 -27.11 39.99 -12.11
N ASN A 710 -27.90 40.00 -13.19
CA ASN A 710 -28.89 38.95 -13.52
C ASN A 710 -28.23 37.62 -13.97
N PHE A 711 -26.96 37.62 -14.30
CA PHE A 711 -26.17 36.43 -14.57
C PHE A 711 -25.59 35.79 -13.29
N LEU A 712 -25.67 36.48 -12.16
CA LEU A 712 -25.11 35.98 -10.89
C LEU A 712 -26.14 35.24 -10.09
N ILE A 713 -25.75 34.05 -9.62
CA ILE A 713 -26.49 33.19 -8.69
C ILE A 713 -25.55 32.90 -7.51
N ASP A 714 -25.92 33.33 -6.32
CA ASP A 714 -25.17 33.09 -5.08
C ASP A 714 -23.68 33.44 -5.21
N GLY A 715 -23.38 34.57 -5.86
CA GLY A 715 -22.02 35.09 -6.03
C GLY A 715 -21.21 34.42 -7.14
N ARG A 716 -21.79 33.58 -7.97
CA ARG A 716 -21.18 32.95 -9.15
C ARG A 716 -22.02 33.17 -10.41
N ILE A 717 -21.42 33.03 -11.58
CA ILE A 717 -22.14 33.02 -12.85
C ILE A 717 -22.90 31.70 -12.98
N GLY A 718 -24.22 31.78 -13.12
CA GLY A 718 -25.08 30.60 -13.27
C GLY A 718 -24.96 29.95 -14.66
N THR A 719 -25.35 28.66 -14.73
CA THR A 719 -25.49 27.98 -16.03
C THR A 719 -26.69 28.53 -16.82
N PRO A 720 -26.73 28.33 -18.15
CA PRO A 720 -27.88 28.73 -18.94
C PRO A 720 -29.22 28.19 -18.40
N ASP A 721 -29.27 26.93 -17.93
CA ASP A 721 -30.47 26.29 -17.39
C ASP A 721 -30.89 26.90 -16.05
N GLU A 722 -29.95 27.24 -15.18
CA GLU A 722 -30.24 27.94 -13.93
C GLU A 722 -30.79 29.34 -14.17
N LEU A 723 -30.22 30.01 -15.15
CA LEU A 723 -30.63 31.37 -15.51
C LEU A 723 -31.93 31.41 -16.29
N ALA A 724 -32.22 30.40 -17.12
CA ALA A 724 -33.46 30.29 -17.86
C ALA A 724 -34.69 30.24 -16.92
N SER A 725 -34.55 29.66 -15.75
CA SER A 725 -35.62 29.64 -14.71
C SER A 725 -35.94 31.04 -14.15
N ARG A 726 -34.96 31.96 -14.16
CA ARG A 726 -35.07 33.34 -13.67
C ARG A 726 -35.33 34.34 -14.80
N ASN A 727 -34.84 34.08 -16.01
CA ASN A 727 -34.98 34.91 -17.20
C ASN A 727 -35.36 34.06 -18.42
N PRO A 728 -36.66 33.80 -18.65
CA PRO A 728 -37.13 32.98 -19.78
C PRO A 728 -36.77 33.53 -21.17
N ASN A 729 -36.35 34.81 -21.26
CA ASN A 729 -35.97 35.45 -22.52
C ASN A 729 -34.47 35.37 -22.78
N LEU A 730 -33.67 34.76 -21.90
CA LEU A 730 -32.26 34.61 -22.08
C LEU A 730 -32.00 33.62 -23.21
N THR A 731 -31.36 34.09 -24.28
CA THR A 731 -30.91 33.23 -25.37
C THR A 731 -29.47 32.79 -25.14
N SER A 732 -29.09 31.60 -25.63
CA SER A 732 -27.72 31.11 -25.58
C SER A 732 -26.74 32.11 -26.18
N ALA A 733 -27.10 32.75 -27.32
CA ALA A 733 -26.26 33.72 -27.96
C ALA A 733 -26.01 34.97 -27.11
N HIS A 734 -27.02 35.43 -26.35
CA HIS A 734 -26.87 36.60 -25.45
C HIS A 734 -26.01 36.22 -24.23
N TYR A 735 -26.18 34.99 -23.71
CA TYR A 735 -25.37 34.44 -22.64
C TYR A 735 -23.90 34.35 -23.04
N ASP A 736 -23.59 33.66 -24.14
CA ASP A 736 -22.23 33.49 -24.64
C ASP A 736 -21.56 34.84 -24.96
N HIS A 737 -22.32 35.82 -25.51
CA HIS A 737 -21.81 37.14 -25.78
C HIS A 737 -21.44 37.92 -24.50
N ALA A 738 -22.28 37.85 -23.47
CA ALA A 738 -22.01 38.53 -22.20
C ALA A 738 -20.79 37.93 -21.47
N LEU A 739 -20.60 36.61 -21.52
CA LEU A 739 -19.43 35.97 -20.93
C LEU A 739 -18.15 36.33 -21.69
N ASN A 740 -18.19 36.29 -23.01
CA ASN A 740 -17.05 36.67 -23.86
C ASN A 740 -16.67 38.14 -23.69
N GLU A 741 -17.65 39.05 -23.55
CA GLU A 741 -17.39 40.48 -23.26
C GLU A 741 -16.73 40.64 -21.88
N ALA A 742 -17.27 39.98 -20.84
CA ALA A 742 -16.69 40.00 -19.49
C ALA A 742 -15.25 39.43 -19.45
N LEU A 743 -14.99 38.36 -20.20
CA LEU A 743 -13.67 37.76 -20.32
C LEU A 743 -12.70 38.71 -21.07
N THR A 744 -13.19 39.32 -22.15
CA THR A 744 -12.40 40.29 -22.96
C THR A 744 -12.05 41.52 -22.11
N ASP A 745 -12.98 42.08 -21.35
CA ASP A 745 -12.74 43.20 -20.46
C ASP A 745 -11.71 42.87 -19.36
N LEU A 746 -11.78 41.66 -18.80
CA LEU A 746 -10.85 41.17 -17.79
C LEU A 746 -9.41 41.18 -18.32
N PHE A 747 -9.18 40.67 -19.53
CA PHE A 747 -7.86 40.59 -20.15
C PHE A 747 -7.41 41.87 -20.88
N ALA A 748 -8.34 42.73 -21.27
CA ALA A 748 -8.01 44.05 -21.88
C ALA A 748 -7.42 45.03 -20.86
N GLN A 749 -7.77 44.92 -19.59
CA GLN A 749 -7.22 45.76 -18.52
C GLN A 749 -5.72 45.52 -18.27
N ASP A 750 -5.21 44.36 -18.64
CA ASP A 750 -3.80 43.95 -18.44
C ASP A 750 -2.93 44.11 -19.70
N SER A 751 -3.53 44.21 -20.88
CA SER A 751 -2.81 44.36 -22.16
C SER A 751 -2.47 45.79 -22.50
N GLY A 752 -1.51 46.37 -21.78
CA GLY A 752 -0.81 47.60 -22.26
C GLY A 752 -0.11 47.33 -23.58
N SER A 753 -0.85 47.54 -24.67
CA SER A 753 -0.39 47.70 -26.06
C SER A 753 0.82 46.89 -26.55
N ALA A 754 0.56 45.76 -27.16
CA ALA A 754 1.33 45.27 -28.29
C ALA A 754 0.39 44.49 -29.22
N ALA A 755 0.40 44.78 -30.48
CA ALA A 755 -0.40 44.20 -31.54
C ALA A 755 -0.14 42.68 -31.66
N GLY A 756 -0.79 41.90 -30.83
CA GLY A 756 -0.86 40.43 -30.86
C GLY A 756 -2.31 40.02 -30.64
N ARG A 757 -2.72 38.87 -31.19
CA ARG A 757 -4.03 38.31 -30.93
C ARG A 757 -4.27 38.27 -29.42
N PRO A 758 -5.47 38.67 -28.92
CA PRO A 758 -5.79 38.53 -27.52
C PRO A 758 -5.61 37.08 -27.09
N PHE A 759 -5.04 36.87 -25.92
CA PHE A 759 -4.99 35.58 -25.28
C PHE A 759 -6.42 35.06 -25.10
N MET A 760 -6.67 33.81 -25.52
CA MET A 760 -7.99 33.18 -25.49
C MET A 760 -7.86 31.90 -24.65
N PRO A 761 -7.82 31.99 -23.30
CA PRO A 761 -7.64 30.85 -22.44
C PRO A 761 -8.83 29.86 -22.50
N ASP A 762 -10.02 30.35 -22.76
CA ASP A 762 -11.26 29.61 -23.00
C ASP A 762 -11.11 28.65 -24.16
N GLN A 763 -10.54 29.09 -25.26
CA GLN A 763 -10.35 28.28 -26.46
C GLN A 763 -9.31 27.17 -26.25
N ASP A 764 -8.21 27.48 -25.58
CA ASP A 764 -7.19 26.50 -25.23
C ASP A 764 -7.73 25.45 -24.23
N MET A 765 -8.46 25.89 -23.23
CA MET A 765 -9.16 25.07 -22.26
C MET A 765 -10.13 24.08 -22.93
N MET A 766 -11.04 24.61 -23.75
CA MET A 766 -12.00 23.81 -24.50
C MET A 766 -11.32 22.83 -25.46
N ASN A 767 -10.32 23.28 -26.20
CA ASN A 767 -9.57 22.45 -27.13
C ASN A 767 -8.86 21.30 -26.42
N ARG A 768 -8.22 21.59 -25.28
CA ARG A 768 -7.50 20.58 -24.50
C ARG A 768 -8.45 19.55 -23.91
N TYR A 769 -9.53 19.97 -23.26
CA TYR A 769 -10.56 19.07 -22.74
C TYR A 769 -11.12 18.19 -23.87
N ASN A 770 -11.59 18.78 -24.97
CA ASN A 770 -12.20 18.06 -26.08
C ASN A 770 -11.20 17.12 -26.79
N GLN A 771 -9.90 17.43 -26.78
CA GLN A 771 -8.86 16.57 -27.33
C GLN A 771 -8.78 15.23 -26.60
N PHE A 772 -8.93 15.26 -25.27
CA PHE A 772 -8.95 14.04 -24.47
C PHE A 772 -10.34 13.38 -24.42
N ALA A 773 -11.38 14.18 -24.35
CA ALA A 773 -12.75 13.68 -24.32
C ALA A 773 -13.17 12.98 -25.62
N LYS A 774 -12.51 13.25 -26.76
CA LYS A 774 -12.78 12.55 -28.01
C LYS A 774 -12.03 11.24 -28.08
N ASP A 775 -12.75 10.18 -28.40
CA ASP A 775 -12.14 8.91 -28.76
C ASP A 775 -11.52 9.04 -30.16
N SER A 776 -10.20 9.22 -30.22
CA SER A 776 -9.44 9.29 -31.47
C SER A 776 -8.93 7.91 -31.93
N SER A 777 -9.45 6.83 -31.36
CA SER A 777 -9.05 5.45 -31.68
C SER A 777 -9.87 4.82 -32.81
N ARG A 778 -10.59 5.63 -33.62
CA ARG A 778 -11.20 5.20 -34.89
C ARG A 778 -10.38 5.60 -36.09
#